data_4bfecde4cb07d07fee31617188f7fb7f
#
_entry.id   4bfecde4cb07d07fee31617188f7fb7f
#
_cell.length_a   1.000
_cell.length_b   1.000
_cell.length_c   1.000
_cell.angle_alpha   90.00
_cell.angle_beta   90.00
_cell.angle_gamma   90.00
#
_symmetry.space_group_name_H-M   'P 1'
#
loop_
_entity.id
_entity.type
_entity.pdbx_description
1 polymer ?
#
loop_
_entity_poly.entity_id
_entity_poly.type
_entity_poly.pdbx_seq_one_letter_code
_entity_poly.pdbx_strand_id
1 'polypeptide(L)'
;MNRMRYGLILVWVMGWALGDLQRIKGEEPVSLSGIYPSLAMFNNENECGTGAVVPWNGDLWVITYGPHLPFGSSDKLYQISPTLQQTVRSESVGGTPANRMIHEESQQLFIGPYVIDQRSNVRVIPPTAMPGRLTGNARHLTDPANKVFFATMEEGLYEVDVHTLKVTSLIRDGNKLPTNFAPTTPLSQLESKLPGYHGKGLYSTQGRLIYANNGDRDPRVTTDPTTPSGALGEWFKAGDDWKLIRRNQFTEVTGPKGILGGNTNGPAWSIGWDAKSLILMVLEDGKWSSFRLPKVSHSYDGAHGWNTEWPRIRDIGEEDLLMTMHGAFWRFPKNFSAQNPTGIRPRSAYLKVIGDFCRWGDRLVLGCDDSAKSEFLNTRKVKGNIDSVGQSQSNLWFIEPSRLDQLGPTPASGAVWLHDKVQPGDKSDSFLVAGWKYRTAWIVDHEHKTTERKEIPGDVEWFQFTVERSSNDFSLIVTLANDETRNSEADETFDGVARVDDKANHGGIFRIRGENKRTLAFATDADYYELDGELKLRKVKDQGAEEWLRSKAPIPKDVIQLDAASILIVDDRGRRWRLPRANQAFDSFIAQGKQRICREVATERDMLNVGGTFFELPAENADGFAKLRPIASHSLQITDFGSYRGLLVLSGISADTTTNPHIIRSDDGKTGLWLGAIDDLWKLGKPVGEGGPWKEQAVSKNEVSDPYLMWGYSNRSIKLVHDQEKDIAFDIELDLMGTGDWIAYTSILVPSGKKETQLSFPPQLHARWLRVRAREACTATAWLSYR
;
A
#
# COMPACT_ATOMS: atom_id res chain seq x y z
N MET A 1 24.76 62.04 -49.21
CA MET A 1 25.81 60.96 -49.22
C MET A 1 26.56 61.01 -47.92
N ASN A 2 26.67 59.95 -47.22
CA ASN A 2 27.22 59.67 -45.89
C ASN A 2 26.20 59.52 -44.74
N ARG A 3 25.55 58.37 -44.75
CA ARG A 3 25.00 57.79 -43.53
C ARG A 3 25.22 56.29 -43.69
N MET A 4 26.29 55.76 -43.13
CA MET A 4 26.48 54.34 -42.83
C MET A 4 27.92 54.19 -42.29
N ARG A 5 28.09 54.21 -40.98
CA ARG A 5 29.23 53.64 -40.23
C ARG A 5 29.19 53.99 -38.74
N TYR A 6 28.10 53.65 -38.05
CA TYR A 6 28.15 53.59 -36.59
C TYR A 6 27.17 52.54 -36.07
N GLY A 7 27.14 51.40 -36.70
CA GLY A 7 26.20 50.34 -36.31
C GLY A 7 26.81 48.97 -36.03
N LEU A 8 28.17 48.87 -36.02
CA LEU A 8 28.81 47.53 -35.95
C LEU A 8 29.81 47.33 -34.81
N ILE A 9 29.93 48.28 -33.87
CA ILE A 9 30.89 48.15 -32.73
C ILE A 9 30.17 47.87 -31.38
N LEU A 10 28.83 48.00 -31.29
CA LEU A 10 28.10 47.74 -30.06
C LEU A 10 27.59 46.30 -29.95
N VAL A 11 27.66 45.47 -30.97
CA VAL A 11 27.23 44.06 -30.95
C VAL A 11 28.35 43.11 -30.53
N TRP A 12 29.62 43.56 -30.55
CA TRP A 12 30.77 42.72 -30.17
C TRP A 12 31.21 42.80 -28.72
N VAL A 13 30.69 43.73 -27.94
CA VAL A 13 31.00 43.85 -26.51
C VAL A 13 29.93 43.20 -25.61
N MET A 14 28.72 42.93 -26.13
CA MET A 14 27.71 42.13 -25.40
C MET A 14 27.81 40.63 -25.67
N GLY A 15 28.62 40.18 -26.60
CA GLY A 15 28.80 38.75 -26.90
C GLY A 15 29.85 38.04 -26.05
N TRP A 16 30.61 38.75 -25.21
CA TRP A 16 31.65 38.19 -24.37
C TRP A 16 31.31 38.17 -22.86
N ALA A 17 30.16 38.61 -22.46
CA ALA A 17 29.69 38.53 -21.07
C ALA A 17 28.63 37.44 -20.82
N LEU A 18 28.31 36.62 -21.82
CA LEU A 18 27.39 35.47 -21.69
C LEU A 18 28.09 34.12 -21.98
N GLY A 19 29.38 34.10 -22.09
CA GLY A 19 30.17 32.89 -22.21
C GLY A 19 30.93 32.64 -20.92
N ASP A 20 30.39 31.78 -20.06
CA ASP A 20 30.95 30.99 -18.99
C ASP A 20 30.17 31.07 -17.67
N LEU A 21 28.89 30.94 -17.77
CA LEU A 21 28.19 30.18 -16.77
C LEU A 21 28.14 28.72 -17.26
N GLN A 22 29.30 28.07 -17.30
CA GLN A 22 29.32 26.63 -17.18
C GLN A 22 28.61 26.32 -15.85
N ARG A 23 27.31 25.96 -15.96
CA ARG A 23 26.64 25.18 -14.94
C ARG A 23 27.60 24.02 -14.71
N ILE A 24 28.20 23.97 -13.53
CA ILE A 24 28.73 22.75 -12.97
C ILE A 24 27.48 21.84 -12.92
N LYS A 25 27.26 21.00 -13.92
CA LYS A 25 26.38 19.90 -13.84
C LYS A 25 26.97 19.03 -12.74
N GLY A 26 26.45 19.17 -11.54
CA GLY A 26 26.63 18.13 -10.53
C GLY A 26 26.25 16.81 -11.22
N GLU A 27 27.02 15.78 -11.04
CA GLU A 27 26.66 14.45 -11.51
C GLU A 27 25.23 14.17 -11.01
N GLU A 28 24.31 13.94 -11.96
CA GLU A 28 22.95 13.57 -11.59
C GLU A 28 23.00 12.27 -10.80
N PRO A 29 22.27 12.14 -9.69
CA PRO A 29 22.25 10.90 -8.93
C PRO A 29 21.87 9.72 -9.82
N VAL A 30 22.46 8.57 -9.59
CA VAL A 30 22.13 7.35 -10.31
C VAL A 30 20.66 7.02 -10.04
N SER A 31 19.85 6.92 -11.09
CA SER A 31 18.45 6.56 -11.02
C SER A 31 18.22 5.17 -11.59
N LEU A 32 17.61 4.30 -10.80
CA LEU A 32 17.15 2.99 -11.22
C LEU A 32 15.63 2.95 -11.09
N SER A 33 14.91 2.70 -12.21
CA SER A 33 13.44 2.70 -12.23
C SER A 33 12.78 3.91 -11.56
N GLY A 34 13.42 5.08 -11.61
CA GLY A 34 12.94 6.32 -10.99
C GLY A 34 13.23 6.44 -9.50
N ILE A 35 13.94 5.53 -8.90
CA ILE A 35 14.37 5.60 -7.49
C ILE A 35 15.81 6.08 -7.39
N TYR A 36 16.06 6.97 -6.45
CA TYR A 36 17.35 7.52 -6.15
C TYR A 36 17.85 6.99 -4.80
N PRO A 37 18.71 5.95 -4.76
CA PRO A 37 19.16 5.34 -3.50
C PRO A 37 19.84 6.31 -2.55
N SER A 38 20.43 7.40 -3.08
CA SER A 38 21.05 8.45 -2.28
C SER A 38 20.06 9.21 -1.38
N LEU A 39 18.77 9.14 -1.70
CA LEU A 39 17.70 9.79 -0.93
C LEU A 39 17.04 8.86 0.08
N ALA A 40 17.60 7.70 0.34
CA ALA A 40 17.15 6.84 1.43
C ALA A 40 17.40 7.52 2.79
N MET A 41 16.41 7.39 3.67
CA MET A 41 16.40 7.98 5.00
C MET A 41 16.26 6.87 6.03
N PHE A 42 16.90 7.03 7.18
CA PHE A 42 16.95 6.00 8.21
C PHE A 42 16.61 6.58 9.58
N ASN A 43 15.98 5.77 10.42
CA ASN A 43 15.86 6.02 11.84
C ASN A 43 16.16 4.75 12.66
N ASN A 44 16.13 4.86 13.98
CA ASN A 44 16.44 3.75 14.89
C ASN A 44 15.17 3.09 15.45
N GLU A 45 14.02 3.45 14.97
CA GLU A 45 12.74 2.84 15.34
C GLU A 45 12.48 1.59 14.49
N ASN A 46 11.62 0.71 14.99
CA ASN A 46 11.25 -0.53 14.31
C ASN A 46 10.42 -0.29 13.05
N GLU A 47 9.75 0.83 12.97
CA GLU A 47 8.98 1.26 11.82
C GLU A 47 9.45 2.65 11.41
N CYS A 48 9.61 2.85 10.14
CA CYS A 48 9.91 4.15 9.58
C CYS A 48 9.13 4.33 8.29
N GLY A 49 8.61 5.52 8.15
CA GLY A 49 7.98 5.94 6.94
C GLY A 49 8.29 7.39 6.64
N THR A 50 7.69 7.88 5.58
CA THR A 50 7.69 9.29 5.24
C THR A 50 6.42 9.92 5.81
N GLY A 51 6.56 10.72 6.84
CA GLY A 51 5.44 11.38 7.51
C GLY A 51 4.87 12.53 6.70
N ALA A 52 5.73 13.35 6.10
CA ALA A 52 5.33 14.46 5.24
C ALA A 52 6.41 14.77 4.20
N VAL A 53 5.96 15.20 3.03
CA VAL A 53 6.82 15.64 1.91
C VAL A 53 6.24 16.94 1.36
N VAL A 54 6.99 18.05 1.45
CA VAL A 54 6.46 19.38 1.11
C VAL A 54 7.49 20.21 0.34
N PRO A 55 7.19 20.72 -0.84
CA PRO A 55 8.01 21.71 -1.49
C PRO A 55 7.82 23.08 -0.79
N TRP A 56 8.92 23.67 -0.38
CA TRP A 56 8.94 24.99 0.22
C TRP A 56 10.18 25.75 -0.16
N ASN A 57 10.01 26.96 -0.66
CA ASN A 57 11.08 27.86 -1.04
C ASN A 57 12.11 27.26 -2.01
N GLY A 58 11.64 26.47 -2.98
CA GLY A 58 12.48 25.82 -3.98
C GLY A 58 13.01 24.44 -3.57
N ASP A 59 13.18 24.18 -2.30
CA ASP A 59 13.64 22.90 -1.76
C ASP A 59 12.46 21.98 -1.45
N LEU A 60 12.77 20.68 -1.32
CA LEU A 60 11.85 19.68 -0.82
C LEU A 60 12.16 19.40 0.65
N TRP A 61 11.17 19.52 1.50
CA TRP A 61 11.28 19.25 2.92
C TRP A 61 10.59 17.94 3.26
N VAL A 62 11.28 17.08 3.96
CA VAL A 62 10.82 15.75 4.29
C VAL A 62 11.06 15.47 5.76
N ILE A 63 10.11 14.85 6.40
CA ILE A 63 10.27 14.34 7.75
C ILE A 63 9.97 12.85 7.76
N THR A 64 10.82 12.07 8.43
CA THR A 64 10.57 10.64 8.65
C THR A 64 9.58 10.44 9.79
N TYR A 65 9.01 9.27 9.85
CA TYR A 65 7.93 8.91 10.73
C TYR A 65 8.27 7.67 11.54
N GLY A 66 8.35 7.83 12.85
CA GLY A 66 8.49 6.75 13.82
C GLY A 66 7.24 6.67 14.70
N PRO A 67 6.35 5.69 14.49
CA PRO A 67 5.00 5.72 15.04
C PRO A 67 4.90 5.51 16.54
N HIS A 68 5.95 5.04 17.19
CA HIS A 68 5.84 4.56 18.56
C HIS A 68 6.44 5.50 19.62
N LEU A 69 7.14 6.55 19.22
CA LEU A 69 7.78 7.48 20.14
C LEU A 69 7.20 8.89 20.04
N PRO A 70 6.56 9.37 21.11
CA PRO A 70 5.89 10.67 21.09
C PRO A 70 6.85 11.87 21.07
N PHE A 71 8.07 11.73 21.53
CA PHE A 71 9.15 12.72 21.41
C PHE A 71 10.52 12.08 21.56
N GLY A 72 11.54 12.79 21.08
CA GLY A 72 12.91 12.32 21.17
C GLY A 72 13.18 11.09 20.31
N SER A 73 12.35 10.84 19.30
CA SER A 73 12.62 9.79 18.32
C SER A 73 13.83 10.13 17.45
N SER A 74 14.37 9.14 16.77
CA SER A 74 15.47 9.34 15.82
C SER A 74 15.03 9.93 14.47
N ASP A 75 13.76 10.27 14.32
CA ASP A 75 13.21 10.92 13.14
C ASP A 75 13.95 12.22 12.82
N LYS A 76 14.18 12.45 11.53
CA LYS A 76 14.94 13.59 11.06
C LYS A 76 14.13 14.46 10.13
N LEU A 77 14.44 15.75 10.17
CA LEU A 77 14.04 16.69 9.16
C LEU A 77 15.14 16.74 8.08
N TYR A 78 14.72 16.54 6.84
CA TYR A 78 15.58 16.59 5.67
C TYR A 78 15.23 17.77 4.79
N GLN A 79 16.24 18.46 4.30
CA GLN A 79 16.15 19.45 3.24
C GLN A 79 16.83 18.90 1.99
N ILE A 80 16.12 18.89 0.87
CA ILE A 80 16.61 18.34 -0.39
C ILE A 80 16.58 19.45 -1.44
N SER A 81 17.76 19.76 -1.99
CA SER A 81 17.88 20.80 -3.02
C SER A 81 17.31 20.33 -4.36
N PRO A 82 17.04 21.23 -5.32
CA PRO A 82 16.67 20.89 -6.68
C PRO A 82 17.67 19.98 -7.42
N THR A 83 18.93 19.98 -6.97
CA THR A 83 19.97 19.05 -7.47
C THR A 83 20.03 17.74 -6.72
N LEU A 84 19.00 17.43 -5.91
CA LEU A 84 18.85 16.21 -5.12
C LEU A 84 19.93 16.03 -4.04
N GLN A 85 20.59 17.09 -3.63
CA GLN A 85 21.48 17.04 -2.47
C GLN A 85 20.65 16.99 -1.18
N GLN A 86 20.80 15.91 -0.44
CA GLN A 86 20.10 15.68 0.82
C GLN A 86 20.92 16.18 2.01
N THR A 87 20.31 17.03 2.83
CA THR A 87 20.88 17.55 4.06
C THR A 87 19.98 17.16 5.25
N VAL A 88 20.56 16.50 6.25
CA VAL A 88 19.90 16.28 7.54
C VAL A 88 20.02 17.57 8.35
N ARG A 89 18.89 18.11 8.75
CA ARG A 89 18.89 19.35 9.55
C ARG A 89 19.32 19.08 11.01
N SER A 90 20.21 19.94 11.49
CA SER A 90 20.73 19.85 12.88
C SER A 90 19.66 20.12 13.93
N GLU A 91 18.59 20.80 13.56
CA GLU A 91 17.46 21.14 14.42
C GLU A 91 16.53 19.95 14.70
N SER A 92 16.80 18.78 14.10
CA SER A 92 15.98 17.58 14.26
C SER A 92 15.88 17.14 15.70
N VAL A 93 14.66 17.08 16.23
CA VAL A 93 14.36 16.68 17.63
C VAL A 93 13.52 15.41 17.71
N GLY A 94 13.27 14.77 16.58
CA GLY A 94 12.33 13.66 16.46
C GLY A 94 10.88 14.14 16.33
N GLY A 95 9.97 13.27 16.64
CA GLY A 95 8.53 13.53 16.51
C GLY A 95 7.89 12.71 15.40
N THR A 96 6.60 12.62 15.45
CA THR A 96 5.82 11.83 14.49
C THR A 96 4.95 12.76 13.68
N PRO A 97 5.25 12.99 12.46
CA PRO A 97 4.47 13.94 11.71
C PRO A 97 3.76 13.32 10.53
N ALA A 98 2.47 13.35 10.59
CA ALA A 98 1.66 13.40 9.39
C ALA A 98 1.22 14.84 9.08
N ASN A 99 1.51 15.79 9.98
CA ASN A 99 1.06 17.17 9.84
C ASN A 99 2.01 17.99 8.98
N ARG A 100 1.42 18.77 8.11
CA ARG A 100 2.09 19.78 7.31
C ARG A 100 1.10 20.85 6.89
N MET A 101 1.54 22.07 6.88
CA MET A 101 0.72 23.21 6.48
C MET A 101 1.61 24.36 6.04
N ILE A 102 1.26 25.03 4.96
CA ILE A 102 1.81 26.33 4.60
C ILE A 102 0.89 27.39 5.17
N HIS A 103 1.42 28.19 6.08
CA HIS A 103 0.72 29.35 6.63
C HIS A 103 1.07 30.58 5.81
N GLU A 104 0.16 30.96 4.92
CA GLU A 104 0.39 32.03 3.93
C GLU A 104 0.62 33.38 4.59
N GLU A 105 -0.11 33.70 5.66
CA GLU A 105 -0.03 34.99 6.32
C GLU A 105 1.34 35.27 6.95
N SER A 106 1.95 34.27 7.53
CA SER A 106 3.29 34.41 8.12
C SER A 106 4.41 33.93 7.20
N GLN A 107 4.07 33.41 6.02
CA GLN A 107 5.03 32.88 5.04
C GLN A 107 5.96 31.81 5.65
N GLN A 108 5.36 30.83 6.28
CA GLN A 108 6.06 29.74 6.97
C GLN A 108 5.48 28.38 6.60
N LEU A 109 6.35 27.38 6.50
CA LEU A 109 5.97 25.99 6.46
C LEU A 109 5.97 25.42 7.88
N PHE A 110 4.87 24.83 8.30
CA PHE A 110 4.76 23.99 9.49
C PHE A 110 4.83 22.52 9.05
N ILE A 111 5.82 21.79 9.54
CA ILE A 111 6.03 20.37 9.24
C ILE A 111 6.53 19.65 10.49
N GLY A 112 5.73 18.74 11.06
CA GLY A 112 6.04 18.20 12.38
C GLY A 112 6.15 19.32 13.43
N PRO A 113 7.15 19.27 14.30
CA PRO A 113 7.44 20.32 15.27
C PRO A 113 8.20 21.51 14.68
N TYR A 114 8.52 21.47 13.40
CA TYR A 114 9.37 22.46 12.74
C TYR A 114 8.56 23.55 12.06
N VAL A 115 9.07 24.77 12.15
CA VAL A 115 8.52 25.97 11.51
C VAL A 115 9.61 26.61 10.69
N ILE A 116 9.42 26.64 9.39
CA ILE A 116 10.45 26.97 8.41
C ILE A 116 10.05 28.25 7.67
N ASP A 117 10.88 29.28 7.75
CA ASP A 117 10.64 30.54 7.07
C ASP A 117 11.09 30.53 5.59
N GLN A 118 10.86 31.64 4.87
CA GLN A 118 11.28 31.80 3.47
C GLN A 118 12.80 31.78 3.25
N ARG A 119 13.60 31.90 4.32
CA ARG A 119 15.08 31.83 4.25
C ARG A 119 15.61 30.48 4.64
N SER A 120 14.72 29.50 4.79
CA SER A 120 15.04 28.15 5.28
C SER A 120 15.59 28.09 6.70
N ASN A 121 15.33 29.13 7.53
CA ASN A 121 15.61 29.07 8.95
C ASN A 121 14.56 28.19 9.62
N VAL A 122 15.02 27.27 10.45
CA VAL A 122 14.16 26.31 11.16
C VAL A 122 14.03 26.71 12.61
N ARG A 123 12.81 26.86 13.09
CA ARG A 123 12.45 26.97 14.49
C ARG A 123 11.74 25.72 14.93
N VAL A 124 11.86 25.36 16.19
CA VAL A 124 11.32 24.12 16.74
C VAL A 124 10.32 24.42 17.83
N ILE A 125 9.15 23.81 17.79
CA ILE A 125 8.22 23.74 18.92
C ILE A 125 8.75 22.62 19.82
N PRO A 126 9.16 22.93 21.07
CA PRO A 126 9.72 21.92 21.96
C PRO A 126 8.70 20.79 22.22
N PRO A 127 9.10 19.52 22.16
CA PRO A 127 8.23 18.39 22.48
C PRO A 127 7.57 18.49 23.86
N THR A 128 8.22 19.13 24.81
CA THR A 128 7.69 19.38 26.17
C THR A 128 6.56 20.41 26.21
N ALA A 129 6.51 21.31 25.24
CA ALA A 129 5.45 22.31 25.14
C ALA A 129 4.15 21.76 24.51
N MET A 130 4.30 20.73 23.69
CA MET A 130 3.19 20.06 23.01
C MET A 130 3.40 18.54 23.13
N PRO A 131 2.99 17.97 24.26
CA PRO A 131 3.09 16.51 24.44
C PRO A 131 2.24 15.76 23.42
N GLY A 132 2.75 14.59 23.02
CA GLY A 132 2.08 13.73 22.05
C GLY A 132 2.75 13.76 20.67
N ARG A 133 2.31 12.83 19.83
CA ARG A 133 2.83 12.71 18.46
C ARG A 133 2.02 13.65 17.56
N LEU A 134 2.69 14.56 16.90
CA LEU A 134 2.06 15.61 16.09
C LEU A 134 1.52 15.01 14.79
N THR A 135 0.21 15.04 14.59
CA THR A 135 -0.44 14.39 13.46
C THR A 135 -1.29 15.30 12.61
N GLY A 136 -1.75 16.42 13.16
CA GLY A 136 -2.56 17.36 12.42
C GLY A 136 -2.22 18.79 12.74
N ASN A 137 -2.23 19.66 11.74
CA ASN A 137 -2.29 21.10 11.92
C ASN A 137 -3.34 21.69 10.99
N ALA A 138 -3.95 22.78 11.44
CA ALA A 138 -5.00 23.44 10.69
C ALA A 138 -5.00 24.94 10.93
N ARG A 139 -5.57 25.65 9.99
CA ARG A 139 -5.80 27.08 10.04
C ARG A 139 -6.69 27.43 11.22
N HIS A 140 -6.34 28.48 11.97
CA HIS A 140 -7.12 28.91 13.14
C HIS A 140 -8.48 29.47 12.72
N LEU A 141 -9.54 29.17 13.48
CA LEU A 141 -10.91 29.53 13.13
C LEU A 141 -11.23 31.04 13.20
N THR A 142 -10.65 31.75 14.18
CA THR A 142 -10.99 33.15 14.49
C THR A 142 -9.80 34.10 14.38
N ASP A 143 -8.58 33.60 14.42
CA ASP A 143 -7.36 34.42 14.31
C ASP A 143 -6.35 33.73 13.38
N PRO A 144 -6.70 33.49 12.10
CA PRO A 144 -5.86 32.77 11.17
C PRO A 144 -4.56 33.47 10.78
N ALA A 145 -4.44 34.78 11.04
CA ALA A 145 -3.22 35.53 10.75
C ALA A 145 -2.10 35.27 11.76
N ASN A 146 -2.44 34.98 13.01
CA ASN A 146 -1.49 34.89 14.10
C ASN A 146 -1.38 33.49 14.73
N LYS A 147 -2.32 32.60 14.43
CA LYS A 147 -2.43 31.30 15.13
C LYS A 147 -2.74 30.16 14.21
N VAL A 148 -2.28 28.96 14.62
CA VAL A 148 -2.60 27.68 14.00
C VAL A 148 -3.03 26.67 15.07
N PHE A 149 -3.89 25.73 14.68
CA PHE A 149 -4.21 24.58 15.51
C PHE A 149 -3.25 23.43 15.26
N PHE A 150 -2.94 22.70 16.32
CA PHE A 150 -2.26 21.43 16.26
C PHE A 150 -3.06 20.37 17.01
N ALA A 151 -3.07 19.17 16.48
CA ALA A 151 -3.56 17.99 17.17
C ALA A 151 -2.45 16.93 17.32
N THR A 152 -2.51 16.19 18.41
CA THR A 152 -1.64 15.07 18.63
C THR A 152 -2.36 13.74 18.40
N MET A 153 -1.60 12.68 18.20
CA MET A 153 -2.15 11.34 18.04
C MET A 153 -2.86 10.88 19.31
N GLU A 154 -2.45 11.40 20.46
CA GLU A 154 -2.97 11.06 21.77
C GLU A 154 -4.12 11.97 22.22
N GLU A 155 -4.81 12.62 21.27
CA GLU A 155 -6.06 13.34 21.48
C GLU A 155 -5.93 14.74 22.13
N GLY A 156 -4.75 15.32 22.09
CA GLY A 156 -4.55 16.71 22.49
C GLY A 156 -4.88 17.68 21.36
N LEU A 157 -5.42 18.85 21.72
CA LEU A 157 -5.61 19.99 20.84
C LEU A 157 -4.94 21.21 21.40
N TYR A 158 -4.17 21.88 20.57
CA TYR A 158 -3.35 23.02 20.94
C TYR A 158 -3.53 24.19 19.95
N GLU A 159 -3.30 25.36 20.46
CA GLU A 159 -3.17 26.60 19.70
C GLU A 159 -1.72 27.06 19.77
N VAL A 160 -1.15 27.41 18.62
CA VAL A 160 0.23 27.90 18.51
C VAL A 160 0.23 29.26 17.86
N ASP A 161 0.89 30.23 18.53
CA ASP A 161 1.17 31.55 17.96
C ASP A 161 2.29 31.41 16.92
N VAL A 162 2.06 31.83 15.69
CA VAL A 162 2.98 31.61 14.56
C VAL A 162 4.27 32.41 14.62
N HIS A 163 4.28 33.52 15.42
CA HIS A 163 5.41 34.42 15.54
C HIS A 163 6.33 33.99 16.70
N THR A 164 5.74 33.68 17.84
CA THR A 164 6.48 33.38 19.09
C THR A 164 6.65 31.87 19.34
N LEU A 165 5.88 31.03 18.67
CA LEU A 165 5.72 29.59 18.90
C LEU A 165 5.22 29.25 20.32
N LYS A 166 4.55 30.21 20.97
CA LYS A 166 3.88 29.94 22.24
C LYS A 166 2.74 28.95 22.03
N VAL A 167 2.76 27.88 22.79
CA VAL A 167 1.74 26.83 22.77
C VAL A 167 0.75 27.05 23.89
N THR A 168 -0.55 26.95 23.56
CA THR A 168 -1.66 27.00 24.51
C THR A 168 -2.46 25.68 24.36
N SER A 169 -2.60 24.91 25.44
CA SER A 169 -3.43 23.72 25.44
C SER A 169 -4.90 24.13 25.48
N LEU A 170 -5.68 23.68 24.50
CA LEU A 170 -7.13 23.90 24.42
C LEU A 170 -7.89 22.70 24.96
N ILE A 171 -7.47 21.52 24.59
CA ILE A 171 -7.97 20.25 25.10
C ILE A 171 -6.76 19.48 25.61
N ARG A 172 -6.84 19.03 26.85
CA ARG A 172 -5.76 18.29 27.46
C ARG A 172 -5.64 16.94 26.82
N ASP A 173 -4.42 16.57 26.50
CA ASP A 173 -4.07 15.21 26.12
C ASP A 173 -4.34 14.26 27.30
N GLY A 174 -5.42 13.51 27.21
CA GLY A 174 -5.83 12.58 28.26
C GLY A 174 -4.98 11.32 28.34
N ASN A 175 -4.17 11.08 27.33
CA ASN A 175 -3.32 9.89 27.28
C ASN A 175 -2.01 10.06 28.03
N LYS A 176 -1.72 11.24 28.53
CA LYS A 176 -0.47 11.58 29.21
C LYS A 176 0.56 10.50 28.99
N LEU A 177 1.32 10.71 28.00
CA LEU A 177 2.33 9.84 27.48
C LEU A 177 2.76 8.69 28.34
N PRO A 178 2.80 7.56 27.80
CA PRO A 178 2.46 6.29 28.35
C PRO A 178 3.66 5.55 28.88
N THR A 179 4.40 6.11 29.74
CA THR A 179 5.28 5.22 30.49
C THR A 179 4.51 4.10 31.19
N ASN A 180 3.19 4.22 31.34
CA ASN A 180 2.37 3.23 32.03
C ASN A 180 0.95 3.05 31.44
N PHE A 181 0.75 3.31 30.17
CA PHE A 181 -0.57 3.12 29.58
C PHE A 181 -0.87 1.66 29.31
N ALA A 182 -1.81 1.11 30.06
CA ALA A 182 -2.33 -0.22 29.77
C ALA A 182 -3.42 -0.11 28.68
N PRO A 183 -3.34 -0.92 27.59
CA PRO A 183 -4.39 -0.97 26.55
C PRO A 183 -5.79 -1.27 27.10
N THR A 184 -5.86 -1.77 28.32
CA THR A 184 -7.08 -2.15 29.03
C THR A 184 -7.69 -1.05 29.89
N THR A 185 -7.09 0.15 29.92
CA THR A 185 -7.63 1.25 30.73
C THR A 185 -8.99 1.68 30.17
N PRO A 186 -10.08 1.65 30.93
CA PRO A 186 -11.38 2.05 30.47
C PRO A 186 -11.38 3.51 29.98
N LEU A 187 -12.04 3.78 28.87
CA LEU A 187 -12.18 5.15 28.32
C LEU A 187 -12.69 6.16 29.35
N SER A 188 -13.58 5.71 30.25
CA SER A 188 -14.13 6.52 31.33
C SER A 188 -13.09 7.00 32.36
N GLN A 189 -11.92 6.38 32.40
CA GLN A 189 -10.83 6.77 33.29
C GLN A 189 -9.84 7.74 32.64
N LEU A 190 -10.06 8.09 31.39
CA LEU A 190 -9.22 8.99 30.66
C LEU A 190 -9.80 10.39 30.70
N GLU A 191 -8.92 11.37 30.83
CA GLU A 191 -9.32 12.78 30.81
C GLU A 191 -9.60 13.29 29.38
N SER A 192 -9.34 12.48 28.34
CA SER A 192 -9.60 12.86 26.96
C SER A 192 -11.08 12.93 26.64
N LYS A 193 -11.44 13.96 25.92
CA LYS A 193 -12.80 14.20 25.42
C LYS A 193 -12.93 13.89 23.94
N LEU A 194 -11.86 13.50 23.26
CA LEU A 194 -11.89 13.05 21.89
C LEU A 194 -12.31 11.59 21.79
N PRO A 195 -13.19 11.25 20.88
CA PRO A 195 -13.60 9.88 20.64
C PRO A 195 -12.58 9.17 19.71
N GLY A 196 -11.57 8.55 20.23
CA GLY A 196 -10.57 7.83 19.46
C GLY A 196 -9.21 7.84 20.14
N TYR A 197 -8.22 7.21 19.54
CA TYR A 197 -6.91 7.01 20.15
C TYR A 197 -5.72 7.42 19.26
N HIS A 198 -5.83 7.29 17.96
CA HIS A 198 -4.76 7.62 17.03
C HIS A 198 -5.20 8.75 16.08
N GLY A 199 -4.99 9.98 16.49
CA GLY A 199 -5.21 11.16 15.64
C GLY A 199 -4.34 11.12 14.39
N LYS A 200 -4.93 11.51 13.25
CA LYS A 200 -4.26 11.45 11.95
C LYS A 200 -4.36 12.73 11.13
N GLY A 201 -5.49 13.35 11.08
CA GLY A 201 -5.72 14.51 10.23
C GLY A 201 -6.47 15.62 10.95
N LEU A 202 -6.19 16.86 10.54
CA LEU A 202 -6.87 18.06 11.04
C LEU A 202 -7.09 19.03 9.89
N TYR A 203 -8.26 19.63 9.81
CA TYR A 203 -8.59 20.62 8.78
C TYR A 203 -9.69 21.56 9.27
N SER A 204 -9.61 22.84 8.93
CA SER A 204 -10.61 23.82 9.34
C SER A 204 -11.41 24.34 8.15
N THR A 205 -12.74 24.37 8.29
CA THR A 205 -13.65 24.96 7.31
C THR A 205 -15.03 25.22 7.92
N GLN A 206 -15.80 26.10 7.33
CA GLN A 206 -17.19 26.38 7.69
C GLN A 206 -17.38 26.60 9.20
N GLY A 207 -16.45 27.34 9.81
CA GLY A 207 -16.50 27.69 11.24
C GLY A 207 -16.23 26.51 12.19
N ARG A 208 -15.65 25.42 11.72
CA ARG A 208 -15.33 24.25 12.52
C ARG A 208 -13.96 23.68 12.23
N LEU A 209 -13.43 22.98 13.20
CA LEU A 209 -12.24 22.16 13.11
C LEU A 209 -12.68 20.70 12.99
N ILE A 210 -12.13 19.98 12.04
CA ILE A 210 -12.46 18.58 11.77
C ILE A 210 -11.24 17.74 12.08
N TYR A 211 -11.45 16.64 12.79
CA TYR A 211 -10.40 15.75 13.25
C TYR A 211 -10.66 14.30 12.84
N ALA A 212 -9.66 13.70 12.20
CA ALA A 212 -9.66 12.29 11.81
C ALA A 212 -8.82 11.46 12.75
N ASN A 213 -9.30 10.27 13.08
CA ASN A 213 -8.66 9.33 13.99
C ASN A 213 -8.85 7.90 13.49
N ASN A 214 -7.81 7.06 13.57
CA ASN A 214 -7.89 5.69 13.07
C ASN A 214 -7.71 4.62 14.16
N GLY A 215 -7.70 4.99 15.41
CA GLY A 215 -7.51 4.05 16.51
C GLY A 215 -8.67 3.98 17.50
N ASP A 216 -8.72 2.90 18.23
CA ASP A 216 -9.58 2.70 19.37
C ASP A 216 -8.87 1.83 20.42
N ARG A 217 -9.35 1.93 21.66
CA ARG A 217 -8.81 1.15 22.79
C ARG A 217 -9.57 -0.12 23.06
N ASP A 218 -10.65 -0.36 22.37
CA ASP A 218 -11.39 -1.60 22.52
C ASP A 218 -10.50 -2.77 22.05
N PRO A 219 -10.15 -3.70 22.94
CA PRO A 219 -9.27 -4.82 22.57
C PRO A 219 -9.88 -5.73 21.49
N ARG A 220 -11.19 -5.69 21.30
CA ARG A 220 -11.85 -6.42 20.21
C ARG A 220 -11.44 -5.93 18.83
N VAL A 221 -11.00 -4.67 18.72
CA VAL A 221 -10.51 -4.09 17.47
C VAL A 221 -9.36 -4.89 16.86
N THR A 222 -8.56 -5.56 17.71
CA THR A 222 -7.42 -6.36 17.24
C THR A 222 -7.81 -7.77 16.75
N THR A 223 -8.99 -8.24 17.10
CA THR A 223 -9.44 -9.61 16.84
C THR A 223 -10.69 -9.69 15.99
N ASP A 224 -11.52 -8.65 16.03
CA ASP A 224 -12.78 -8.57 15.29
C ASP A 224 -12.75 -7.37 14.32
N PRO A 225 -12.54 -7.62 13.02
CA PRO A 225 -12.50 -6.58 12.01
C PRO A 225 -13.84 -5.83 11.82
N THR A 226 -14.92 -6.31 12.41
CA THR A 226 -16.22 -5.64 12.37
C THR A 226 -16.42 -4.66 13.51
N THR A 227 -15.59 -4.69 14.55
CA THR A 227 -15.64 -3.73 15.64
C THR A 227 -15.26 -2.35 15.13
N PRO A 228 -16.13 -1.33 15.21
CA PRO A 228 -15.82 0.02 14.78
C PRO A 228 -14.65 0.58 15.57
N SER A 229 -13.66 1.13 14.87
CA SER A 229 -12.52 1.79 15.49
C SER A 229 -12.28 3.16 14.85
N GLY A 230 -11.62 4.05 15.58
CA GLY A 230 -11.39 5.40 15.13
C GLY A 230 -12.62 6.30 15.21
N ALA A 231 -12.47 7.50 14.70
CA ALA A 231 -13.52 8.49 14.71
C ALA A 231 -13.27 9.63 13.71
N LEU A 232 -14.35 10.23 13.25
CA LEU A 232 -14.39 11.56 12.66
C LEU A 232 -15.16 12.46 13.62
N GLY A 233 -14.54 13.57 14.03
CA GLY A 233 -15.12 14.53 14.95
C GLY A 233 -15.05 15.95 14.43
N GLU A 234 -15.92 16.82 14.94
CA GLU A 234 -15.91 18.26 14.70
C GLU A 234 -15.93 19.06 16.01
N TRP A 235 -15.29 20.20 15.98
CA TRP A 235 -15.18 21.12 17.12
C TRP A 235 -15.32 22.57 16.65
N PHE A 236 -15.95 23.43 17.45
CA PHE A 236 -16.33 24.76 17.02
C PHE A 236 -15.57 25.88 17.72
N LYS A 237 -15.31 25.77 19.01
CA LYS A 237 -14.62 26.80 19.79
C LYS A 237 -14.07 26.27 21.12
N ALA A 238 -13.18 27.05 21.70
CA ALA A 238 -12.64 26.76 23.04
C ALA A 238 -13.76 26.62 24.07
N GLY A 239 -13.69 25.59 24.88
CA GLY A 239 -14.70 25.23 25.90
C GLY A 239 -15.79 24.28 25.42
N ASP A 240 -15.93 24.04 24.12
CA ASP A 240 -16.81 23.01 23.58
C ASP A 240 -16.17 21.62 23.69
N ASP A 241 -17.02 20.60 23.77
CA ASP A 241 -16.59 19.23 23.56
C ASP A 241 -16.56 18.90 22.06
N TRP A 242 -15.79 17.90 21.70
CA TRP A 242 -15.83 17.36 20.35
C TRP A 242 -17.16 16.66 20.10
N LYS A 243 -17.73 16.94 18.95
CA LYS A 243 -18.92 16.26 18.45
C LYS A 243 -18.50 15.10 17.56
N LEU A 244 -18.87 13.90 17.92
CA LEU A 244 -18.67 12.73 17.09
C LEU A 244 -19.58 12.76 15.86
N ILE A 245 -18.98 12.63 14.68
CA ILE A 245 -19.69 12.53 13.40
C ILE A 245 -19.85 11.07 13.00
N ARG A 246 -18.77 10.29 13.09
CA ARG A 246 -18.82 8.88 12.71
C ARG A 246 -17.74 8.05 13.41
N ARG A 247 -18.07 6.80 13.73
CA ARG A 247 -17.14 5.78 14.27
C ARG A 247 -16.66 4.88 13.15
N ASN A 248 -15.52 5.16 12.60
CA ASN A 248 -14.72 4.33 11.67
C ASN A 248 -13.30 4.88 11.66
N GLN A 249 -12.39 4.15 11.05
CA GLN A 249 -11.02 4.63 10.86
C GLN A 249 -11.00 5.74 9.81
N PHE A 250 -10.47 6.88 10.18
CA PHE A 250 -10.22 7.98 9.27
C PHE A 250 -8.77 8.45 9.41
N THR A 251 -8.08 8.64 8.31
CA THR A 251 -6.66 9.05 8.30
C THR A 251 -6.39 10.32 7.55
N GLU A 252 -7.35 10.84 6.82
CA GLU A 252 -7.21 12.09 6.10
C GLU A 252 -8.43 12.97 6.32
N VAL A 253 -8.19 14.23 6.59
CA VAL A 253 -9.16 15.31 6.42
C VAL A 253 -8.50 16.40 5.60
N THR A 254 -9.12 16.80 4.52
CA THR A 254 -8.62 17.83 3.62
C THR A 254 -9.77 18.55 2.91
N GLY A 255 -9.44 19.49 2.06
CA GLY A 255 -10.38 20.22 1.23
C GLY A 255 -9.64 20.88 0.07
N PRO A 256 -10.28 21.76 -0.68
CA PRO A 256 -9.62 22.58 -1.69
C PRO A 256 -8.43 23.32 -1.06
N LYS A 257 -7.25 23.25 -1.70
CA LYS A 257 -5.99 23.81 -1.18
C LYS A 257 -5.61 23.25 0.20
N GLY A 258 -5.72 21.91 0.37
CA GLY A 258 -5.50 21.23 1.64
C GLY A 258 -4.18 21.54 2.35
N ILE A 259 -3.12 21.87 1.59
CA ILE A 259 -1.81 22.26 2.16
C ILE A 259 -1.88 23.55 3.01
N LEU A 260 -2.90 24.36 2.86
CA LEU A 260 -3.11 25.56 3.68
C LEU A 260 -3.81 25.26 5.03
N GLY A 261 -4.09 23.99 5.31
CA GLY A 261 -4.69 23.55 6.58
C GLY A 261 -6.14 23.95 6.78
N GLY A 262 -6.77 24.53 5.79
CA GLY A 262 -8.19 24.94 5.85
C GLY A 262 -8.57 26.04 4.90
N ASN A 263 -9.87 26.32 4.87
CA ASN A 263 -10.44 27.47 4.19
C ASN A 263 -11.68 27.96 4.96
N THR A 264 -12.26 29.08 4.56
CA THR A 264 -13.39 29.67 5.32
C THR A 264 -14.71 28.95 5.05
N ASN A 265 -15.02 28.62 3.80
CA ASN A 265 -16.37 28.19 3.39
C ASN A 265 -16.38 26.98 2.43
N GLY A 266 -15.22 26.43 2.08
CA GLY A 266 -15.17 25.32 1.15
C GLY A 266 -15.61 23.99 1.77
N PRO A 267 -15.82 22.95 0.94
CA PRO A 267 -16.10 21.62 1.43
C PRO A 267 -14.89 21.03 2.18
N ALA A 268 -15.15 20.02 2.99
CA ALA A 268 -14.11 19.12 3.50
C ALA A 268 -14.42 17.69 3.10
N TRP A 269 -13.35 16.95 2.87
CA TRP A 269 -13.40 15.53 2.55
C TRP A 269 -12.61 14.76 3.61
N SER A 270 -13.17 13.66 4.07
CA SER A 270 -12.47 12.72 4.95
C SER A 270 -12.57 11.31 4.40
N ILE A 271 -11.42 10.67 4.24
CA ILE A 271 -11.34 9.30 3.75
C ILE A 271 -11.02 8.38 4.92
N GLY A 272 -11.78 7.30 4.99
CA GLY A 272 -11.61 6.26 5.97
C GLY A 272 -12.06 4.90 5.42
N TRP A 273 -12.12 3.92 6.30
CA TRP A 273 -12.58 2.58 5.95
C TRP A 273 -13.15 1.86 7.17
N ASP A 274 -13.89 0.82 6.88
CA ASP A 274 -14.19 -0.27 7.80
C ASP A 274 -13.61 -1.59 7.25
N ALA A 275 -13.91 -2.70 7.90
CA ALA A 275 -13.44 -4.00 7.44
C ALA A 275 -13.88 -4.35 6.00
N LYS A 276 -14.91 -3.70 5.47
CA LYS A 276 -15.64 -4.12 4.29
C LYS A 276 -15.74 -3.08 3.19
N SER A 277 -15.56 -1.79 3.50
CA SER A 277 -15.70 -0.70 2.53
C SER A 277 -14.76 0.45 2.81
N LEU A 278 -14.52 1.26 1.78
CA LEU A 278 -13.95 2.57 1.92
C LEU A 278 -15.06 3.58 2.17
N ILE A 279 -14.79 4.56 3.01
CA ILE A 279 -15.79 5.54 3.45
C ILE A 279 -15.28 6.93 3.10
N LEU A 280 -16.02 7.62 2.25
CA LEU A 280 -15.80 9.03 1.96
C LEU A 280 -16.88 9.86 2.65
N MET A 281 -16.46 10.72 3.54
CA MET A 281 -17.31 11.72 4.17
C MET A 281 -17.09 13.07 3.49
N VAL A 282 -18.18 13.77 3.20
CA VAL A 282 -18.17 15.07 2.55
C VAL A 282 -18.96 16.05 3.42
N LEU A 283 -18.32 17.15 3.80
CA LEU A 283 -18.97 18.26 4.50
C LEU A 283 -19.26 19.39 3.51
N GLU A 284 -20.51 19.75 3.37
CA GLU A 284 -20.96 20.88 2.58
C GLU A 284 -22.11 21.61 3.29
N ASP A 285 -22.10 22.93 3.27
CA ASP A 285 -23.15 23.76 3.88
C ASP A 285 -23.53 23.31 5.30
N GLY A 286 -22.53 22.95 6.08
CA GLY A 286 -22.70 22.49 7.45
C GLY A 286 -23.24 21.09 7.63
N LYS A 287 -23.44 20.32 6.56
CA LYS A 287 -24.01 18.97 6.58
C LYS A 287 -23.01 17.94 6.08
N TRP A 288 -23.00 16.80 6.73
CA TRP A 288 -22.20 15.65 6.34
C TRP A 288 -23.01 14.70 5.46
N SER A 289 -22.40 14.29 4.36
CA SER A 289 -22.84 13.19 3.49
C SER A 289 -21.82 12.07 3.52
N SER A 290 -22.28 10.84 3.41
CA SER A 290 -21.42 9.64 3.44
C SER A 290 -21.59 8.87 2.14
N PHE A 291 -20.46 8.52 1.54
CA PHE A 291 -20.38 7.66 0.36
C PHE A 291 -19.57 6.43 0.68
N ARG A 292 -20.00 5.29 0.17
CA ARG A 292 -19.24 4.06 0.25
C ARG A 292 -18.57 3.81 -1.09
N LEU A 293 -17.26 3.63 -1.05
CA LEU A 293 -16.48 3.25 -2.21
C LEU A 293 -16.15 1.75 -2.12
N PRO A 294 -16.15 1.04 -3.25
CA PRO A 294 -15.75 -0.35 -3.25
C PRO A 294 -14.30 -0.48 -2.80
N LYS A 295 -14.02 -1.47 -1.95
CA LYS A 295 -12.64 -1.88 -1.71
C LYS A 295 -12.10 -2.51 -2.98
N VAL A 296 -10.96 -2.03 -3.41
CA VAL A 296 -10.28 -2.58 -4.56
C VAL A 296 -9.56 -3.88 -4.20
N SER A 297 -9.23 -4.67 -5.20
CA SER A 297 -8.75 -6.04 -5.02
C SER A 297 -7.52 -6.18 -4.11
N HIS A 298 -6.68 -5.19 -4.08
CA HIS A 298 -5.45 -5.19 -3.30
C HIS A 298 -5.53 -4.36 -2.01
N SER A 299 -6.74 -3.93 -1.64
CA SER A 299 -6.95 -3.26 -0.34
C SER A 299 -6.81 -4.25 0.79
N TYR A 300 -6.11 -3.85 1.83
CA TYR A 300 -6.13 -4.56 3.09
C TYR A 300 -7.48 -4.39 3.78
N ASP A 301 -7.96 -5.45 4.40
CA ASP A 301 -9.28 -5.46 5.04
C ASP A 301 -9.20 -5.24 6.55
N GLY A 302 -8.01 -4.94 7.07
CA GLY A 302 -7.81 -4.71 8.50
C GLY A 302 -8.68 -3.59 9.05
N ALA A 303 -9.34 -3.84 10.17
CA ALA A 303 -10.19 -2.86 10.84
C ALA A 303 -9.41 -1.92 11.76
N HIS A 304 -8.17 -2.19 12.04
CA HIS A 304 -7.38 -1.44 12.99
C HIS A 304 -6.03 -1.10 12.40
N GLY A 305 -5.94 0.06 12.01
CA GLY A 305 -4.91 1.01 11.98
C GLY A 305 -3.47 0.65 11.53
N TRP A 306 -3.18 -0.57 11.27
CA TRP A 306 -1.87 -0.99 10.80
C TRP A 306 -1.80 -1.14 9.29
N ASN A 307 -2.57 -0.32 8.59
CA ASN A 307 -2.20 0.01 7.23
C ASN A 307 -1.10 1.04 7.32
N THR A 308 0.09 0.64 6.99
CA THR A 308 1.25 1.52 6.86
C THR A 308 1.01 2.60 5.83
N GLU A 309 0.07 2.39 4.93
CA GLU A 309 -0.35 3.34 3.94
C GLU A 309 -1.66 4.03 4.34
N TRP A 310 -1.58 5.33 4.51
CA TRP A 310 -2.73 6.15 4.81
C TRP A 310 -3.28 6.83 3.55
N PRO A 311 -4.60 6.81 3.34
CA PRO A 311 -5.20 7.57 2.26
C PRO A 311 -4.77 9.04 2.31
N ARG A 312 -4.42 9.58 1.15
CA ARG A 312 -4.04 10.98 0.98
C ARG A 312 -4.71 11.57 -0.24
N ILE A 313 -5.15 12.82 -0.14
CA ILE A 313 -5.66 13.60 -1.27
C ILE A 313 -4.76 14.82 -1.44
N ARG A 314 -4.15 14.96 -2.60
CA ARG A 314 -3.21 16.06 -2.90
C ARG A 314 -3.47 16.69 -4.25
N ASP A 315 -3.31 18.00 -4.32
CA ASP A 315 -3.21 18.71 -5.60
C ASP A 315 -1.80 18.55 -6.17
N ILE A 316 -1.71 17.95 -7.33
CA ILE A 316 -0.45 17.75 -8.05
C ILE A 316 -0.37 18.62 -9.31
N GLY A 317 -1.24 19.63 -9.41
CA GLY A 317 -1.24 20.56 -10.54
C GLY A 317 -1.93 20.03 -11.81
N GLU A 318 -2.67 18.92 -11.70
CA GLU A 318 -3.55 18.42 -12.76
C GLU A 318 -4.97 19.00 -12.61
N GLU A 319 -5.86 18.66 -13.56
CA GLU A 319 -7.27 19.06 -13.50
C GLU A 319 -7.95 18.55 -12.24
N ASP A 320 -7.71 17.29 -11.88
CA ASP A 320 -8.22 16.68 -10.66
C ASP A 320 -7.12 16.51 -9.61
N LEU A 321 -7.55 16.21 -8.40
CA LEU A 321 -6.67 15.81 -7.31
C LEU A 321 -6.24 14.36 -7.49
N LEU A 322 -5.06 14.03 -6.96
CA LEU A 322 -4.60 12.66 -6.83
C LEU A 322 -4.89 12.16 -5.41
N MET A 323 -5.49 11.00 -5.34
CA MET A 323 -5.70 10.28 -4.09
C MET A 323 -4.92 8.98 -4.11
N THR A 324 -4.23 8.66 -3.00
CA THR A 324 -3.69 7.34 -2.73
C THR A 324 -4.59 6.61 -1.76
N MET A 325 -4.80 5.33 -1.99
CA MET A 325 -5.59 4.51 -1.11
C MET A 325 -5.32 3.03 -1.34
N HIS A 326 -4.78 2.38 -0.32
CA HIS A 326 -4.57 0.93 -0.27
C HIS A 326 -3.93 0.32 -1.53
N GLY A 327 -2.80 0.89 -1.96
CA GLY A 327 -2.03 0.40 -3.10
C GLY A 327 -2.62 0.77 -4.46
N ALA A 328 -3.43 1.82 -4.53
CA ALA A 328 -3.91 2.38 -5.79
C ALA A 328 -3.88 3.90 -5.81
N PHE A 329 -3.56 4.44 -6.97
CA PHE A 329 -3.81 5.83 -7.30
C PHE A 329 -5.23 6.01 -7.80
N TRP A 330 -5.86 7.09 -7.35
CA TRP A 330 -7.22 7.45 -7.72
C TRP A 330 -7.26 8.88 -8.22
N ARG A 331 -8.06 9.09 -9.23
CA ARG A 331 -8.50 10.41 -9.63
C ARG A 331 -9.61 10.87 -8.68
N PHE A 332 -9.47 12.08 -8.12
CA PHE A 332 -10.46 12.68 -7.23
C PHE A 332 -10.85 14.06 -7.78
N PRO A 333 -12.07 14.23 -8.29
CA PRO A 333 -12.48 15.48 -8.90
C PRO A 333 -12.45 16.64 -7.90
N LYS A 334 -11.90 17.78 -8.28
CA LYS A 334 -11.89 19.02 -7.45
C LYS A 334 -13.29 19.52 -7.10
N ASN A 335 -14.26 19.19 -7.93
CA ASN A 335 -15.68 19.56 -7.74
C ASN A 335 -16.53 18.42 -7.17
N PHE A 336 -15.90 17.39 -6.62
CA PHE A 336 -16.64 16.31 -5.96
C PHE A 336 -17.45 16.85 -4.78
N SER A 337 -18.75 16.60 -4.80
CA SER A 337 -19.70 17.10 -3.81
C SER A 337 -20.82 16.10 -3.56
N ALA A 338 -21.61 16.33 -2.53
CA ALA A 338 -22.81 15.53 -2.27
C ALA A 338 -23.85 15.64 -3.38
N GLN A 339 -23.90 16.80 -4.06
CA GLN A 339 -24.79 17.05 -5.21
C GLN A 339 -24.22 16.51 -6.52
N ASN A 340 -22.91 16.36 -6.62
CA ASN A 340 -22.21 15.81 -7.80
C ASN A 340 -21.18 14.75 -7.38
N PRO A 341 -21.64 13.59 -6.89
CA PRO A 341 -20.75 12.56 -6.35
C PRO A 341 -20.20 11.64 -7.47
N THR A 342 -19.64 12.21 -8.51
CA THR A 342 -19.18 11.49 -9.69
C THR A 342 -17.70 11.67 -9.96
N GLY A 343 -17.12 10.80 -10.78
CA GLY A 343 -15.78 10.95 -11.34
C GLY A 343 -14.63 10.44 -10.48
N ILE A 344 -14.86 9.96 -9.23
CA ILE A 344 -13.83 9.24 -8.49
C ILE A 344 -13.59 7.90 -9.18
N ARG A 345 -12.35 7.65 -9.58
CA ARG A 345 -11.98 6.41 -10.25
C ARG A 345 -10.51 6.07 -10.01
N PRO A 346 -10.15 4.78 -9.92
CA PRO A 346 -8.76 4.37 -9.86
C PRO A 346 -8.06 4.66 -11.18
N ARG A 347 -6.77 4.96 -11.10
CA ARG A 347 -5.86 5.14 -12.23
C ARG A 347 -5.02 3.88 -12.43
N SER A 348 -4.25 3.52 -11.42
CA SER A 348 -3.38 2.35 -11.48
C SER A 348 -3.08 1.83 -10.08
N ALA A 349 -2.70 0.56 -10.00
CA ALA A 349 -2.18 -0.03 -8.79
C ALA A 349 -0.69 0.28 -8.63
N TYR A 350 -0.20 0.23 -7.38
CA TYR A 350 1.22 0.27 -7.05
C TYR A 350 1.53 -0.71 -5.93
N LEU A 351 2.79 -1.11 -5.83
CA LEU A 351 3.29 -2.05 -4.83
C LEU A 351 4.03 -1.39 -3.68
N LYS A 352 4.44 -0.15 -3.86
CA LYS A 352 5.07 0.63 -2.79
C LYS A 352 4.08 0.99 -1.69
N VAL A 353 4.58 1.24 -0.50
CA VAL A 353 3.80 1.82 0.60
C VAL A 353 4.08 3.32 0.64
N ILE A 354 3.07 4.12 0.35
CA ILE A 354 3.19 5.57 0.21
C ILE A 354 2.66 6.26 1.46
N GLY A 355 3.53 6.91 2.22
CA GLY A 355 3.17 7.66 3.41
C GLY A 355 2.64 9.06 3.08
N ASP A 356 3.31 9.79 2.19
CA ASP A 356 2.85 11.10 1.69
C ASP A 356 3.41 11.34 0.28
N PHE A 357 2.84 12.32 -0.45
CA PHE A 357 3.30 12.68 -1.78
C PHE A 357 2.99 14.14 -2.10
N CYS A 358 3.76 14.71 -3.04
CA CYS A 358 3.55 16.07 -3.53
C CYS A 358 4.07 16.26 -4.96
N ARG A 359 3.65 17.35 -5.60
CA ARG A 359 4.29 17.85 -6.83
C ARG A 359 5.48 18.73 -6.45
N TRP A 360 6.64 18.51 -7.05
CA TRP A 360 7.84 19.33 -6.92
C TRP A 360 8.47 19.58 -8.29
N GLY A 361 8.31 20.78 -8.79
CA GLY A 361 8.68 21.10 -10.17
C GLY A 361 7.86 20.29 -11.18
N ASP A 362 8.57 19.58 -12.05
CA ASP A 362 8.00 18.71 -13.09
C ASP A 362 7.76 17.26 -12.63
N ARG A 363 8.14 16.93 -11.39
CA ARG A 363 8.09 15.57 -10.84
C ARG A 363 7.00 15.43 -9.79
N LEU A 364 6.44 14.25 -9.73
CA LEU A 364 5.71 13.76 -8.57
C LEU A 364 6.70 13.06 -7.64
N VAL A 365 6.67 13.42 -6.37
CA VAL A 365 7.51 12.83 -5.33
C VAL A 365 6.63 11.98 -4.44
N LEU A 366 6.97 10.70 -4.34
CA LEU A 366 6.32 9.74 -3.46
C LEU A 366 7.26 9.45 -2.29
N GLY A 367 6.83 9.75 -1.08
CA GLY A 367 7.52 9.35 0.14
C GLY A 367 7.08 7.93 0.50
N CYS A 368 8.01 6.97 0.44
CA CYS A 368 7.71 5.56 0.58
C CYS A 368 8.37 4.97 1.83
N ASP A 369 7.71 3.97 2.38
CA ASP A 369 8.18 3.18 3.49
C ASP A 369 8.80 1.89 2.98
N ASP A 370 9.94 1.54 3.54
CA ASP A 370 10.70 0.38 3.12
C ASP A 370 11.43 -0.24 4.32
N SER A 371 10.76 -1.17 4.97
CA SER A 371 11.29 -1.92 6.11
C SER A 371 11.12 -3.39 5.84
N ALA A 372 12.17 -4.05 5.39
CA ALA A 372 12.17 -5.50 5.25
C ALA A 372 12.49 -6.15 6.59
N LYS A 373 11.49 -6.70 7.26
CA LYS A 373 11.65 -7.36 8.58
C LYS A 373 11.56 -8.88 8.49
N SER A 374 10.72 -9.37 7.61
CA SER A 374 10.32 -10.75 7.54
C SER A 374 11.02 -11.48 6.39
N GLU A 375 11.36 -12.72 6.61
CA GLU A 375 12.09 -13.52 5.61
C GLU A 375 11.41 -14.84 5.28
N PHE A 376 10.35 -15.20 6.01
CA PHE A 376 9.77 -16.51 5.93
C PHE A 376 8.26 -16.43 5.70
N LEU A 377 7.76 -17.45 5.06
CA LEU A 377 6.38 -17.82 5.19
C LEU A 377 6.07 -18.11 6.66
N ASN A 378 4.92 -17.75 7.19
CA ASN A 378 4.58 -17.92 8.61
C ASN A 378 5.51 -17.16 9.59
N THR A 379 5.98 -16.00 9.18
CA THR A 379 6.99 -15.22 9.89
C THR A 379 6.57 -14.80 11.28
N ARG A 380 5.28 -14.69 11.51
CA ARG A 380 4.70 -14.23 12.77
C ARG A 380 4.87 -15.23 13.91
N LYS A 381 5.09 -16.50 13.60
CA LYS A 381 5.43 -17.52 14.58
C LYS A 381 6.93 -17.67 14.82
N VAL A 382 7.75 -17.25 13.91
CA VAL A 382 9.21 -17.42 14.00
C VAL A 382 9.81 -16.29 14.78
N LYS A 383 9.70 -16.32 16.10
CA LYS A 383 10.41 -15.41 17.00
C LYS A 383 11.91 -15.60 16.82
N GLY A 384 12.62 -14.54 16.47
CA GLY A 384 14.09 -14.52 16.43
C GLY A 384 14.71 -14.41 15.05
N ASN A 385 13.95 -14.52 13.98
CA ASN A 385 14.44 -14.30 12.61
C ASN A 385 14.00 -12.95 12.03
N ILE A 386 13.42 -12.11 12.86
CA ILE A 386 13.16 -10.72 12.51
C ILE A 386 14.48 -9.99 12.66
N ASP A 387 14.88 -9.29 11.61
CA ASP A 387 16.02 -8.39 11.71
C ASP A 387 15.62 -7.15 12.52
N SER A 388 15.56 -7.34 13.83
CA SER A 388 15.24 -6.29 14.78
C SER A 388 16.43 -5.34 14.98
N VAL A 389 17.05 -4.89 13.91
CA VAL A 389 18.17 -3.97 14.01
C VAL A 389 17.72 -2.59 14.51
N GLY A 390 16.46 -2.42 14.87
CA GLY A 390 15.95 -1.15 15.39
C GLY A 390 16.06 0.03 14.42
N GLN A 391 16.39 -0.24 13.17
CA GLN A 391 16.51 0.77 12.12
C GLN A 391 15.52 0.47 11.00
N SER A 392 14.70 1.44 10.71
CA SER A 392 13.80 1.44 9.57
C SER A 392 14.31 2.35 8.47
N GLN A 393 13.81 2.16 7.29
CA GLN A 393 14.19 2.91 6.11
C GLN A 393 12.96 3.46 5.41
N SER A 394 13.06 4.69 4.96
CA SER A 394 12.16 5.27 3.98
C SER A 394 12.95 5.80 2.78
N ASN A 395 12.27 6.07 1.70
CA ASN A 395 12.88 6.59 0.49
C ASN A 395 11.94 7.50 -0.29
N LEU A 396 12.50 8.29 -1.18
CA LEU A 396 11.75 9.11 -2.11
C LEU A 396 11.81 8.50 -3.51
N TRP A 397 10.66 8.33 -4.11
CA TRP A 397 10.52 7.91 -5.48
C TRP A 397 10.04 9.08 -6.33
N PHE A 398 10.81 9.41 -7.38
CA PHE A 398 10.51 10.50 -8.29
C PHE A 398 9.95 9.92 -9.58
N ILE A 399 8.76 10.36 -9.97
CA ILE A 399 8.14 9.91 -11.21
C ILE A 399 7.54 11.08 -11.98
N GLU A 400 7.44 10.92 -13.29
CA GLU A 400 6.64 11.83 -14.11
C GLU A 400 5.16 11.56 -13.89
N PRO A 401 4.31 12.57 -13.68
CA PRO A 401 2.86 12.38 -13.49
C PRO A 401 2.19 11.55 -14.58
N SER A 402 2.63 11.70 -15.83
CA SER A 402 2.12 10.93 -16.96
C SER A 402 2.32 9.41 -16.86
N ARG A 403 3.27 8.96 -16.02
CA ARG A 403 3.55 7.53 -15.81
C ARG A 403 2.67 6.90 -14.76
N LEU A 404 1.88 7.68 -14.03
CA LEU A 404 0.99 7.14 -12.98
C LEU A 404 0.03 6.08 -13.52
N ASP A 405 -0.51 6.29 -14.71
CA ASP A 405 -1.49 5.38 -15.31
C ASP A 405 -0.86 4.09 -15.89
N GLN A 406 0.46 3.99 -15.85
CA GLN A 406 1.23 2.88 -16.42
C GLN A 406 1.92 2.00 -15.38
N LEU A 407 1.81 2.30 -14.09
CA LEU A 407 2.51 1.56 -13.05
C LEU A 407 2.00 0.14 -12.92
N GLY A 408 0.78 -0.03 -12.51
CA GLY A 408 0.18 -1.35 -12.33
C GLY A 408 -1.21 -1.42 -12.95
N PRO A 409 -1.81 -2.60 -12.96
CA PRO A 409 -3.13 -2.79 -13.54
C PRO A 409 -4.17 -1.99 -12.76
N THR A 410 -5.11 -1.41 -13.48
CA THR A 410 -6.27 -0.79 -12.86
C THR A 410 -7.07 -1.83 -12.09
N PRO A 411 -7.49 -1.55 -10.84
CA PRO A 411 -8.28 -2.48 -10.06
C PRO A 411 -9.57 -2.88 -10.75
N ALA A 412 -9.87 -4.18 -10.80
CA ALA A 412 -10.96 -4.74 -11.58
C ALA A 412 -12.30 -4.81 -10.83
N SER A 413 -12.28 -4.86 -9.51
CA SER A 413 -13.50 -5.03 -8.72
C SER A 413 -13.38 -4.41 -7.34
N GLY A 414 -14.52 -4.19 -6.74
CA GLY A 414 -14.64 -3.76 -5.37
C GLY A 414 -15.85 -4.36 -4.69
N ALA A 415 -15.91 -4.26 -3.38
CA ALA A 415 -17.05 -4.71 -2.61
C ALA A 415 -17.46 -3.66 -1.58
N VAL A 416 -18.75 -3.55 -1.39
CA VAL A 416 -19.35 -2.78 -0.32
C VAL A 416 -20.13 -3.75 0.54
N TRP A 417 -19.80 -3.82 1.80
CA TRP A 417 -20.53 -4.60 2.78
C TRP A 417 -21.49 -3.70 3.52
N LEU A 418 -22.69 -4.22 3.70
CA LEU A 418 -23.72 -3.59 4.50
C LEU A 418 -24.00 -4.50 5.68
N HIS A 419 -23.54 -4.07 6.83
CA HIS A 419 -23.92 -4.72 8.07
C HIS A 419 -25.15 -4.09 8.62
N ASP A 420 -25.85 -4.88 9.37
CA ASP A 420 -27.06 -4.63 10.08
C ASP A 420 -27.10 -3.46 11.06
N LYS A 421 -25.98 -2.91 11.38
CA LYS A 421 -25.86 -1.75 12.26
C LYS A 421 -25.95 -0.42 11.52
N VAL A 422 -26.63 -0.39 10.41
CA VAL A 422 -27.20 0.84 9.87
C VAL A 422 -28.36 1.20 10.78
N GLN A 423 -28.43 2.44 11.17
CA GLN A 423 -29.30 3.05 12.17
C GLN A 423 -30.64 2.33 12.43
N PRO A 424 -31.02 2.10 13.68
CA PRO A 424 -32.30 1.47 14.00
C PRO A 424 -33.45 2.30 13.42
N GLY A 425 -34.24 1.75 12.50
CA GLY A 425 -35.44 2.37 11.98
C GLY A 425 -35.62 2.39 10.48
N ASP A 426 -34.57 2.13 9.70
CA ASP A 426 -34.67 2.11 8.24
C ASP A 426 -35.24 0.76 7.76
N LYS A 427 -36.36 0.84 7.06
CA LYS A 427 -37.02 -0.34 6.47
C LYS A 427 -36.41 -0.75 5.13
N SER A 428 -35.61 0.10 4.51
CA SER A 428 -34.89 -0.16 3.27
C SER A 428 -33.51 0.49 3.33
N ASP A 429 -32.50 -0.21 2.86
CA ASP A 429 -31.17 0.35 2.72
C ASP A 429 -30.99 0.89 1.31
N SER A 430 -30.96 2.19 1.18
CA SER A 430 -30.45 2.81 -0.05
C SER A 430 -29.03 3.30 0.20
N PHE A 431 -28.14 3.02 -0.71
CA PHE A 431 -26.77 3.53 -0.66
C PHE A 431 -26.29 3.89 -2.04
N LEU A 432 -25.47 4.93 -2.06
CA LEU A 432 -24.83 5.42 -3.25
C LEU A 432 -23.41 4.87 -3.28
N VAL A 433 -23.05 4.25 -4.39
CA VAL A 433 -21.68 3.84 -4.66
C VAL A 433 -21.08 4.85 -5.64
N ALA A 434 -20.21 5.69 -5.13
CA ALA A 434 -19.43 6.59 -5.98
C ALA A 434 -18.20 5.85 -6.50
N GLY A 435 -17.99 5.89 -7.80
CA GLY A 435 -16.86 5.20 -8.42
C GLY A 435 -16.88 5.33 -9.92
N TRP A 436 -16.18 4.49 -10.60
CA TRP A 436 -16.24 4.44 -12.04
C TRP A 436 -17.33 3.48 -12.56
N LYS A 437 -17.36 3.20 -13.84
CA LYS A 437 -18.40 2.39 -14.48
C LYS A 437 -18.48 0.97 -13.95
N TYR A 438 -19.64 0.60 -13.46
CA TYR A 438 -19.96 -0.74 -12.97
C TYR A 438 -20.91 -1.44 -13.96
N ARG A 439 -20.76 -2.76 -14.08
CA ARG A 439 -21.65 -3.56 -14.95
C ARG A 439 -22.50 -4.54 -14.17
N THR A 440 -22.00 -5.09 -13.11
CA THR A 440 -22.68 -6.14 -12.38
C THR A 440 -22.59 -5.89 -10.89
N ALA A 441 -23.69 -6.06 -10.20
CA ALA A 441 -23.75 -6.13 -8.76
C ALA A 441 -24.19 -7.51 -8.31
N TRP A 442 -23.62 -7.97 -7.21
CA TRP A 442 -24.01 -9.19 -6.50
C TRP A 442 -24.50 -8.80 -5.11
N ILE A 443 -25.73 -9.13 -4.81
CA ILE A 443 -26.30 -8.96 -3.47
C ILE A 443 -26.20 -10.31 -2.79
N VAL A 444 -25.39 -10.40 -1.75
CA VAL A 444 -25.15 -11.64 -1.00
C VAL A 444 -25.78 -11.51 0.36
N ASP A 445 -26.74 -12.37 0.61
CA ASP A 445 -27.38 -12.54 1.90
C ASP A 445 -26.69 -13.70 2.62
N HIS A 446 -25.91 -13.38 3.64
CA HIS A 446 -25.12 -14.37 4.37
C HIS A 446 -25.96 -15.19 5.35
N GLU A 447 -27.03 -14.63 5.86
CA GLU A 447 -27.96 -15.34 6.76
C GLU A 447 -28.72 -16.41 6.02
N HIS A 448 -29.37 -16.06 4.90
CA HIS A 448 -30.15 -16.97 4.09
C HIS A 448 -29.33 -17.71 3.02
N LYS A 449 -28.04 -17.41 2.89
CA LYS A 449 -27.12 -18.01 1.91
C LYS A 449 -27.63 -17.91 0.47
N THR A 450 -28.22 -16.78 0.14
CA THR A 450 -28.71 -16.50 -1.21
C THR A 450 -27.86 -15.45 -1.89
N THR A 451 -27.84 -15.47 -3.20
CA THR A 451 -27.11 -14.48 -4.03
C THR A 451 -27.99 -14.04 -5.17
N GLU A 452 -28.19 -12.74 -5.29
CA GLU A 452 -28.88 -12.11 -6.40
C GLU A 452 -27.89 -11.36 -7.27
N ARG A 453 -27.97 -11.52 -8.59
CA ARG A 453 -27.17 -10.78 -9.55
C ARG A 453 -28.01 -9.72 -10.22
N LYS A 454 -27.51 -8.48 -10.27
CA LYS A 454 -28.13 -7.36 -10.99
C LYS A 454 -27.17 -6.78 -12.01
N GLU A 455 -27.64 -6.56 -13.23
CA GLU A 455 -26.90 -5.84 -14.24
C GLU A 455 -27.08 -4.34 -14.01
N ILE A 456 -25.97 -3.60 -14.17
CA ILE A 456 -25.92 -2.15 -14.01
C ILE A 456 -25.56 -1.55 -15.38
N PRO A 457 -26.20 -0.45 -15.81
CA PRO A 457 -25.83 0.22 -17.04
C PRO A 457 -24.34 0.57 -17.07
N GLY A 458 -23.64 0.22 -18.15
CA GLY A 458 -22.18 0.31 -18.24
C GLY A 458 -21.62 1.72 -18.42
N ASP A 459 -22.46 2.71 -18.60
CA ASP A 459 -22.14 4.13 -18.74
C ASP A 459 -22.33 4.93 -17.46
N VAL A 460 -22.79 4.29 -16.38
CA VAL A 460 -23.03 4.93 -15.08
C VAL A 460 -21.75 4.91 -14.25
N GLU A 461 -21.24 6.06 -13.87
CA GLU A 461 -20.06 6.17 -12.98
C GLU A 461 -20.40 5.94 -11.51
N TRP A 462 -21.64 6.14 -11.14
CA TRP A 462 -22.17 5.83 -9.82
C TRP A 462 -23.65 5.42 -9.92
N PHE A 463 -24.14 4.73 -8.91
CA PHE A 463 -25.55 4.34 -8.83
C PHE A 463 -26.01 4.27 -7.39
N GLN A 464 -27.31 4.42 -7.21
CA GLN A 464 -27.99 4.20 -5.94
C GLN A 464 -28.68 2.87 -5.99
N PHE A 465 -28.41 2.04 -5.00
CA PHE A 465 -29.10 0.77 -4.80
C PHE A 465 -30.09 0.92 -3.65
N THR A 466 -31.28 0.36 -3.84
CA THR A 466 -32.26 0.15 -2.77
C THR A 466 -32.40 -1.35 -2.60
N VAL A 467 -32.14 -1.84 -1.42
CA VAL A 467 -32.30 -3.25 -1.05
C VAL A 467 -33.36 -3.34 0.02
N GLU A 468 -34.42 -4.06 -0.26
CA GLU A 468 -35.39 -4.40 0.78
C GLU A 468 -34.76 -5.48 1.66
N ARG A 469 -34.63 -5.20 2.96
CA ARG A 469 -34.05 -6.15 3.89
C ARG A 469 -35.03 -7.26 4.20
N SER A 470 -34.64 -8.47 3.84
CA SER A 470 -35.18 -9.70 4.44
C SER A 470 -34.23 -10.26 5.51
N SER A 471 -32.99 -9.83 5.56
CA SER A 471 -31.97 -10.24 6.52
C SER A 471 -31.11 -9.07 6.98
N ASN A 472 -30.39 -9.33 8.04
CA ASN A 472 -29.55 -8.36 8.71
C ASN A 472 -28.07 -8.47 8.31
N ASP A 473 -27.70 -9.42 7.49
CA ASP A 473 -26.32 -9.64 7.07
C ASP A 473 -26.24 -9.88 5.56
N PHE A 474 -25.86 -8.85 4.82
CA PHE A 474 -25.63 -8.93 3.37
C PHE A 474 -24.47 -8.08 2.92
N SER A 475 -23.95 -8.37 1.75
CA SER A 475 -22.93 -7.58 1.07
C SER A 475 -23.34 -7.25 -0.35
N LEU A 476 -22.90 -6.11 -0.82
CA LEU A 476 -22.98 -5.71 -2.22
C LEU A 476 -21.58 -5.77 -2.84
N ILE A 477 -21.44 -6.56 -3.87
CA ILE A 477 -20.19 -6.72 -4.61
C ILE A 477 -20.41 -6.18 -6.02
N VAL A 478 -19.56 -5.23 -6.40
CA VAL A 478 -19.66 -4.54 -7.68
C VAL A 478 -18.47 -4.90 -8.56
N THR A 479 -18.73 -5.28 -9.79
CA THR A 479 -17.69 -5.55 -10.77
C THR A 479 -17.63 -4.42 -11.79
N LEU A 480 -16.41 -4.10 -12.23
CA LEU A 480 -16.18 -2.97 -13.14
C LEU A 480 -16.54 -3.30 -14.58
N ALA A 481 -16.84 -2.27 -15.37
CA ALA A 481 -17.23 -2.40 -16.75
C ALA A 481 -16.10 -2.91 -17.66
N ASN A 482 -14.89 -2.46 -17.41
CA ASN A 482 -13.71 -2.82 -18.17
C ASN A 482 -12.76 -3.58 -17.27
N ASP A 483 -12.46 -4.80 -17.68
CA ASP A 483 -11.43 -5.58 -17.05
C ASP A 483 -10.08 -4.90 -17.18
N GLU A 484 -9.19 -5.23 -16.24
CA GLU A 484 -7.81 -4.81 -16.28
C GLU A 484 -7.20 -5.06 -17.66
N THR A 485 -6.88 -4.00 -18.37
CA THR A 485 -5.96 -4.11 -19.49
C THR A 485 -4.55 -4.12 -18.94
N ARG A 486 -4.05 -5.29 -18.66
CA ARG A 486 -2.60 -5.44 -18.47
C ARG A 486 -1.96 -5.49 -19.85
N ASN A 487 -0.89 -4.71 -20.01
CA ASN A 487 -0.04 -4.88 -21.17
C ASN A 487 0.46 -6.31 -21.22
N SER A 488 0.03 -7.02 -22.27
CA SER A 488 0.53 -8.37 -22.56
C SER A 488 1.99 -8.39 -23.07
N GLU A 489 2.60 -7.21 -23.19
CA GLU A 489 3.97 -7.00 -23.70
C GLU A 489 5.01 -6.86 -22.58
N ALA A 490 4.68 -7.28 -21.41
CA ALA A 490 5.39 -6.96 -20.19
C ALA A 490 6.66 -7.80 -19.95
N ASP A 491 7.38 -8.25 -20.93
CA ASP A 491 8.47 -9.21 -20.69
C ASP A 491 9.89 -8.65 -20.87
N GLU A 492 10.09 -7.35 -20.75
CA GLU A 492 11.37 -6.83 -21.25
C GLU A 492 12.42 -6.49 -20.20
N THR A 493 12.07 -6.40 -18.95
CA THR A 493 12.87 -5.58 -18.05
C THR A 493 13.83 -6.32 -17.15
N PHE A 494 13.80 -7.64 -17.16
CA PHE A 494 14.66 -8.48 -16.31
C PHE A 494 15.74 -9.19 -17.13
N ASP A 495 16.19 -8.54 -18.21
CA ASP A 495 17.31 -9.06 -18.99
C ASP A 495 18.51 -9.35 -18.12
N GLY A 496 19.01 -10.57 -18.24
CA GLY A 496 20.14 -11.02 -17.46
C GLY A 496 19.80 -11.79 -16.21
N VAL A 497 18.57 -11.81 -15.78
CA VAL A 497 18.13 -12.76 -14.77
C VAL A 497 17.93 -14.12 -15.44
N ALA A 498 18.53 -15.18 -14.87
CA ALA A 498 18.49 -16.51 -15.42
C ALA A 498 17.07 -17.04 -15.57
N ARG A 499 16.81 -17.79 -16.63
CA ARG A 499 15.58 -18.57 -16.79
C ARG A 499 15.65 -19.82 -15.94
N VAL A 500 14.52 -20.39 -15.60
CA VAL A 500 14.43 -21.54 -14.70
C VAL A 500 15.20 -22.78 -15.16
N ASP A 501 15.42 -22.91 -16.42
CA ASP A 501 16.21 -23.96 -17.07
C ASP A 501 17.67 -23.56 -17.38
N ASP A 502 18.07 -22.33 -17.06
CA ASP A 502 19.40 -21.80 -17.31
C ASP A 502 20.43 -22.38 -16.31
N LYS A 503 21.49 -22.95 -16.85
CA LYS A 503 22.59 -23.51 -16.04
C LYS A 503 23.61 -22.47 -15.60
N ALA A 504 23.58 -21.28 -16.19
CA ALA A 504 24.53 -20.20 -15.92
C ALA A 504 24.06 -19.25 -14.79
N ASN A 505 23.22 -19.72 -13.91
CA ASN A 505 22.74 -18.95 -12.78
C ASN A 505 23.83 -18.79 -11.71
N HIS A 506 24.17 -17.52 -11.44
CA HIS A 506 25.08 -17.11 -10.37
C HIS A 506 24.33 -16.45 -9.20
N GLY A 507 23.13 -16.91 -8.94
CA GLY A 507 22.34 -16.46 -7.82
C GLY A 507 22.95 -16.82 -6.47
N GLY A 508 22.39 -16.22 -5.44
CA GLY A 508 22.79 -16.43 -4.06
C GLY A 508 21.79 -15.83 -3.10
N ILE A 509 22.14 -15.85 -1.83
CA ILE A 509 21.36 -15.25 -0.75
C ILE A 509 21.94 -13.90 -0.36
N PHE A 510 21.10 -12.99 0.08
CA PHE A 510 21.57 -11.70 0.59
C PHE A 510 20.81 -11.25 1.84
N ARG A 511 21.42 -10.33 2.58
CA ARG A 511 20.85 -9.66 3.72
C ARG A 511 21.48 -8.30 3.93
N ILE A 512 20.68 -7.35 4.44
CA ILE A 512 21.16 -6.02 4.76
C ILE A 512 21.86 -6.05 6.11
N ARG A 513 22.99 -5.35 6.22
CA ARG A 513 23.73 -5.19 7.46
C ARG A 513 24.35 -3.80 7.58
N GLY A 514 24.92 -3.54 8.74
CA GLY A 514 25.66 -2.33 9.03
C GLY A 514 24.79 -1.17 9.50
N GLU A 515 25.46 -0.13 9.98
CA GLU A 515 24.81 1.10 10.40
C GLU A 515 24.05 1.74 9.24
N ASN A 516 22.85 2.24 9.54
CA ASN A 516 21.95 2.83 8.52
C ASN A 516 21.66 1.90 7.34
N LYS A 517 21.72 0.59 7.53
CA LYS A 517 21.43 -0.41 6.49
C LYS A 517 22.15 -0.14 5.16
N ARG A 518 23.39 0.28 5.24
CA ARG A 518 24.16 0.73 4.08
C ARG A 518 24.78 -0.39 3.27
N THR A 519 24.92 -1.57 3.81
CA THR A 519 25.58 -2.70 3.16
C THR A 519 24.62 -3.83 2.90
N LEU A 520 24.54 -4.29 1.65
CA LEU A 520 23.90 -5.53 1.31
C LEU A 520 24.97 -6.63 1.25
N ALA A 521 24.94 -7.55 2.20
CA ALA A 521 25.77 -8.74 2.20
C ALA A 521 25.18 -9.77 1.22
N PHE A 522 25.97 -10.28 0.31
CA PHE A 522 25.55 -11.21 -0.73
C PHE A 522 26.50 -12.39 -0.82
N ALA A 523 26.00 -13.60 -0.76
CA ALA A 523 26.79 -14.82 -0.90
C ALA A 523 26.24 -15.70 -2.01
N THR A 524 27.11 -16.04 -2.95
CA THR A 524 26.89 -17.12 -3.92
C THR A 524 27.35 -18.47 -3.33
N ASP A 525 27.23 -19.55 -4.07
CA ASP A 525 27.77 -20.85 -3.64
C ASP A 525 29.30 -20.83 -3.43
N ALA A 526 30.00 -19.92 -4.11
CA ALA A 526 31.48 -19.90 -4.15
C ALA A 526 32.11 -18.76 -3.34
N ASP A 527 31.49 -17.59 -3.32
CA ASP A 527 32.14 -16.35 -2.87
C ASP A 527 31.17 -15.42 -2.10
N TYR A 528 31.75 -14.52 -1.31
CA TYR A 528 31.05 -13.49 -0.56
C TYR A 528 31.33 -12.09 -1.11
N TYR A 529 30.29 -11.28 -1.21
CA TYR A 529 30.31 -9.95 -1.78
C TYR A 529 29.57 -8.95 -0.87
N GLU A 530 29.89 -7.68 -1.05
CA GLU A 530 29.17 -6.56 -0.41
C GLU A 530 28.79 -5.51 -1.43
N LEU A 531 27.52 -5.10 -1.42
CA LEU A 531 27.02 -3.95 -2.14
C LEU A 531 26.95 -2.76 -1.18
N ASP A 532 27.65 -1.68 -1.51
CA ASP A 532 27.66 -0.46 -0.69
C ASP A 532 26.54 0.54 -1.08
N GLY A 533 26.46 1.64 -0.35
CA GLY A 533 25.48 2.69 -0.59
C GLY A 533 25.67 3.44 -1.92
N GLU A 534 26.80 3.27 -2.61
CA GLU A 534 27.11 3.80 -3.94
C GLU A 534 26.86 2.77 -5.04
N LEU A 535 26.20 1.66 -4.68
CA LEU A 535 25.87 0.54 -5.56
C LEU A 535 27.10 -0.13 -6.19
N LYS A 536 28.20 -0.17 -5.46
CA LYS A 536 29.40 -0.91 -5.88
C LYS A 536 29.41 -2.29 -5.23
N LEU A 537 29.30 -3.34 -6.05
CA LEU A 537 29.34 -4.73 -5.62
C LEU A 537 30.79 -5.26 -5.67
N ARG A 538 31.36 -5.54 -4.50
CA ARG A 538 32.76 -5.95 -4.38
C ARG A 538 32.88 -7.30 -3.74
N LYS A 539 33.82 -8.11 -4.26
CA LYS A 539 34.20 -9.35 -3.60
C LYS A 539 34.98 -9.03 -2.31
N VAL A 540 34.54 -9.59 -1.20
CA VAL A 540 35.14 -9.34 0.12
C VAL A 540 35.60 -10.65 0.72
N LYS A 541 36.82 -10.65 1.30
CA LYS A 541 37.33 -11.76 2.09
C LYS A 541 37.12 -11.50 3.57
N ASP A 542 35.92 -11.81 4.05
CA ASP A 542 35.51 -11.72 5.44
C ASP A 542 34.72 -12.98 5.81
N GLN A 543 35.45 -13.98 6.33
CA GLN A 543 34.86 -15.26 6.69
C GLN A 543 33.76 -15.09 7.77
N GLY A 544 33.94 -14.18 8.72
CA GLY A 544 32.97 -13.96 9.78
C GLY A 544 31.67 -13.36 9.26
N ALA A 545 31.76 -12.42 8.30
CA ALA A 545 30.60 -11.84 7.64
C ALA A 545 29.87 -12.85 6.75
N GLU A 546 30.62 -13.67 6.04
CA GLU A 546 30.05 -14.76 5.22
C GLU A 546 29.29 -15.78 6.08
N GLU A 547 29.92 -16.28 7.15
CA GLU A 547 29.32 -17.22 8.08
C GLU A 547 28.07 -16.61 8.75
N TRP A 548 28.13 -15.34 9.14
CA TRP A 548 26.98 -14.60 9.67
C TRP A 548 25.82 -14.61 8.64
N LEU A 549 26.11 -14.23 7.39
CA LEU A 549 25.09 -14.18 6.33
C LEU A 549 24.45 -15.56 6.12
N ARG A 550 25.27 -16.59 5.94
CA ARG A 550 24.78 -17.95 5.70
C ARG A 550 23.97 -18.50 6.87
N SER A 551 24.28 -18.08 8.11
CA SER A 551 23.51 -18.46 9.30
C SER A 551 22.20 -17.67 9.45
N LYS A 552 22.12 -16.45 8.92
CA LYS A 552 20.98 -15.54 9.13
C LYS A 552 20.01 -15.47 7.97
N ALA A 553 20.44 -15.81 6.77
CA ALA A 553 19.62 -15.75 5.57
C ALA A 553 19.44 -17.10 4.85
N PRO A 554 19.36 -18.27 5.54
CA PRO A 554 19.15 -19.52 4.85
C PRO A 554 17.81 -19.51 4.12
N ILE A 555 17.74 -20.20 3.00
CA ILE A 555 16.47 -20.45 2.33
C ILE A 555 15.72 -21.53 3.12
N PRO A 556 14.52 -21.25 3.64
CA PRO A 556 13.73 -22.23 4.37
C PRO A 556 13.34 -23.40 3.46
N LYS A 557 13.27 -24.59 4.04
CA LYS A 557 12.75 -25.78 3.39
C LYS A 557 11.34 -26.08 3.91
N ASP A 558 10.57 -26.81 3.14
CA ASP A 558 9.29 -27.41 3.54
C ASP A 558 8.19 -26.42 3.97
N VAL A 559 8.24 -25.16 3.49
CA VAL A 559 7.22 -24.15 3.78
C VAL A 559 5.96 -24.33 2.94
N ILE A 560 6.06 -25.07 1.83
CA ILE A 560 4.94 -25.38 0.93
C ILE A 560 4.96 -26.85 0.56
N GLN A 561 3.80 -27.36 0.18
CA GLN A 561 3.62 -28.72 -0.29
C GLN A 561 3.29 -28.71 -1.78
N LEU A 562 4.04 -29.51 -2.54
CA LEU A 562 3.82 -29.67 -3.97
C LEU A 562 3.20 -31.04 -4.20
N ASP A 563 1.99 -31.07 -4.73
CA ASP A 563 1.31 -32.31 -5.12
C ASP A 563 0.97 -32.32 -6.61
N ALA A 564 0.37 -33.40 -7.09
CA ALA A 564 0.01 -33.51 -8.49
C ALA A 564 -1.05 -32.45 -8.92
N ALA A 565 -1.87 -31.97 -7.98
CA ALA A 565 -2.96 -31.04 -8.27
C ALA A 565 -2.48 -29.59 -8.33
N SER A 566 -1.70 -29.13 -7.35
CA SER A 566 -1.35 -27.71 -7.22
C SER A 566 -0.27 -27.48 -6.16
N ILE A 567 -0.04 -26.23 -5.81
CA ILE A 567 0.77 -25.81 -4.68
C ILE A 567 -0.15 -25.69 -3.48
N LEU A 568 0.14 -26.39 -2.39
CA LEU A 568 -0.60 -26.32 -1.14
C LEU A 568 0.20 -25.57 -0.09
N ILE A 569 -0.45 -24.58 0.51
CA ILE A 569 0.06 -23.84 1.66
C ILE A 569 -0.85 -24.08 2.86
N VAL A 570 -0.23 -24.32 4.01
CA VAL A 570 -0.93 -24.36 5.29
C VAL A 570 -0.47 -23.16 6.11
N ASP A 571 -1.38 -22.26 6.40
CA ASP A 571 -1.06 -21.05 7.15
C ASP A 571 -0.92 -21.30 8.66
N ASP A 572 -0.58 -20.26 9.40
CA ASP A 572 -0.36 -20.32 10.84
C ASP A 572 -1.57 -20.71 11.66
N ARG A 573 -2.76 -20.55 11.10
CA ARG A 573 -4.02 -20.94 11.73
C ARG A 573 -4.44 -22.36 11.34
N GLY A 574 -3.61 -23.03 10.51
CA GLY A 574 -3.91 -24.36 9.98
C GLY A 574 -4.90 -24.35 8.81
N ARG A 575 -5.24 -23.17 8.26
CA ARG A 575 -6.08 -23.07 7.08
C ARG A 575 -5.28 -23.47 5.85
N ARG A 576 -5.95 -24.10 4.91
CA ARG A 576 -5.32 -24.70 3.71
C ARG A 576 -5.70 -23.86 2.49
N TRP A 577 -4.71 -23.56 1.65
CA TRP A 577 -4.84 -22.70 0.47
C TRP A 577 -4.12 -23.33 -0.70
N ARG A 578 -4.76 -23.39 -1.86
CA ARG A 578 -4.14 -23.95 -3.07
C ARG A 578 -3.93 -22.90 -4.13
N LEU A 579 -2.73 -22.89 -4.72
CA LEU A 579 -2.31 -21.92 -5.73
C LEU A 579 -2.03 -22.61 -7.06
N PRO A 580 -2.31 -21.93 -8.20
CA PRO A 580 -1.96 -22.41 -9.53
C PRO A 580 -0.44 -22.38 -9.76
N ARG A 581 0.04 -23.18 -10.68
CA ARG A 581 1.39 -23.11 -11.23
C ARG A 581 1.41 -22.40 -12.57
N ALA A 582 2.17 -21.34 -12.71
CA ALA A 582 2.47 -20.74 -14.01
C ALA A 582 3.51 -21.53 -14.77
N ASN A 583 4.48 -22.14 -14.06
CA ASN A 583 5.54 -22.95 -14.65
C ASN A 583 5.92 -24.10 -13.71
N GLN A 584 5.69 -25.33 -14.14
CA GLN A 584 5.99 -26.53 -13.36
C GLN A 584 7.50 -26.76 -13.14
N ALA A 585 8.37 -26.16 -13.96
CA ALA A 585 9.81 -26.27 -13.79
C ALA A 585 10.30 -25.76 -12.42
N PHE A 586 9.55 -24.85 -11.79
CA PHE A 586 9.85 -24.35 -10.45
C PHE A 586 9.73 -25.38 -9.34
N ASP A 587 8.97 -26.45 -9.55
CA ASP A 587 8.77 -27.48 -8.53
C ASP A 587 10.11 -28.09 -8.08
N SER A 588 11.03 -28.27 -9.02
CA SER A 588 12.37 -28.83 -8.72
C SER A 588 13.23 -27.88 -7.88
N PHE A 589 13.14 -26.57 -8.11
CA PHE A 589 13.89 -25.57 -7.34
C PHE A 589 13.38 -25.47 -5.91
N ILE A 590 12.07 -25.48 -5.74
CA ILE A 590 11.41 -25.45 -4.45
C ILE A 590 11.79 -26.70 -3.65
N ALA A 591 11.69 -27.89 -4.27
CA ALA A 591 12.04 -29.15 -3.64
C ALA A 591 13.52 -29.23 -3.22
N GLN A 592 14.42 -28.56 -3.96
CA GLN A 592 15.83 -28.48 -3.61
C GLN A 592 16.18 -27.40 -2.58
N GLY A 593 15.21 -26.54 -2.19
CA GLY A 593 15.44 -25.43 -1.29
C GLY A 593 16.37 -24.34 -1.86
N LYS A 594 16.35 -24.15 -3.17
CA LYS A 594 17.23 -23.21 -3.89
C LYS A 594 16.56 -21.87 -4.19
N GLN A 595 15.31 -21.71 -3.83
CA GLN A 595 14.54 -20.50 -4.08
C GLN A 595 13.93 -19.99 -2.79
N ARG A 596 14.09 -18.69 -2.54
CA ARG A 596 13.33 -18.02 -1.48
C ARG A 596 11.88 -17.90 -1.91
N ILE A 597 10.99 -18.37 -1.04
CA ILE A 597 9.56 -18.40 -1.30
C ILE A 597 8.90 -17.08 -0.90
N CYS A 598 9.22 -16.56 0.27
CA CYS A 598 8.56 -15.36 0.80
C CYS A 598 9.58 -14.41 1.44
N ARG A 599 9.37 -13.12 1.24
CA ARG A 599 10.10 -12.06 1.93
C ARG A 599 9.29 -10.78 1.99
N GLU A 600 9.40 -10.05 3.10
CA GLU A 600 8.90 -8.69 3.20
C GLU A 600 9.74 -7.76 2.33
N VAL A 601 9.08 -7.00 1.46
CA VAL A 601 9.73 -6.10 0.49
C VAL A 601 9.35 -4.64 0.69
N ALA A 602 8.33 -4.39 1.48
CA ALA A 602 7.95 -3.10 2.03
C ALA A 602 7.29 -3.35 3.39
N THR A 603 7.10 -2.32 4.20
CA THR A 603 6.52 -2.44 5.54
C THR A 603 5.21 -3.22 5.52
N GLU A 604 5.16 -4.34 6.23
CA GLU A 604 4.01 -5.25 6.32
C GLU A 604 3.49 -5.79 4.97
N ARG A 605 4.33 -5.77 3.94
CA ARG A 605 4.00 -6.26 2.61
C ARG A 605 4.98 -7.34 2.20
N ASP A 606 4.53 -8.58 2.32
CA ASP A 606 5.30 -9.74 1.89
C ASP A 606 5.04 -10.05 0.42
N MET A 607 6.09 -10.44 -0.29
CA MET A 607 5.98 -11.06 -1.61
C MET A 607 6.29 -12.54 -1.51
N LEU A 608 5.43 -13.32 -2.16
CA LEU A 608 5.56 -14.77 -2.29
C LEU A 608 5.94 -15.07 -3.74
N ASN A 609 7.08 -15.71 -3.98
CA ASN A 609 7.49 -16.16 -5.31
C ASN A 609 7.43 -17.70 -5.38
N VAL A 610 6.39 -18.21 -6.00
CA VAL A 610 6.15 -19.65 -6.05
C VAL A 610 5.46 -20.07 -7.35
N GLY A 611 5.88 -21.22 -7.91
CA GLY A 611 5.29 -21.78 -9.12
C GLY A 611 5.40 -20.89 -10.36
N GLY A 612 6.37 -19.95 -10.38
CA GLY A 612 6.55 -18.98 -11.45
C GLY A 612 5.61 -17.77 -11.36
N THR A 613 5.09 -17.47 -10.19
CA THR A 613 4.26 -16.28 -9.98
C THR A 613 4.68 -15.55 -8.70
N PHE A 614 4.82 -14.23 -8.79
CA PHE A 614 4.85 -13.36 -7.63
C PHE A 614 3.43 -13.09 -7.15
N PHE A 615 3.22 -13.28 -5.86
CA PHE A 615 1.99 -12.94 -5.17
C PHE A 615 2.28 -11.90 -4.09
N GLU A 616 1.38 -10.94 -3.91
CA GLU A 616 1.35 -10.11 -2.73
C GLU A 616 0.64 -10.87 -1.62
N LEU A 617 1.31 -11.01 -0.47
CA LEU A 617 0.77 -11.62 0.73
C LEU A 617 0.53 -10.52 1.76
N PRO A 618 -0.72 -10.15 2.01
CA PRO A 618 -1.04 -9.15 3.04
C PRO A 618 -0.61 -9.59 4.43
N ALA A 619 -0.43 -8.61 5.31
CA ALA A 619 -0.15 -8.86 6.71
C ALA A 619 -1.26 -9.70 7.39
N GLU A 620 -0.93 -10.35 8.50
CA GLU A 620 -1.88 -11.26 9.18
C GLU A 620 -3.10 -10.53 9.74
N ASN A 621 -2.91 -9.30 10.24
CA ASN A 621 -4.00 -8.44 10.69
C ASN A 621 -4.92 -7.98 9.55
N ALA A 622 -4.47 -8.14 8.30
CA ALA A 622 -5.24 -7.98 7.06
C ALA A 622 -5.64 -9.34 6.45
N ASP A 623 -5.69 -10.39 7.28
CA ASP A 623 -6.15 -11.75 6.99
C ASP A 623 -5.21 -12.62 6.12
N GLY A 624 -4.00 -12.13 5.81
CA GLY A 624 -2.91 -12.93 5.26
C GLY A 624 -3.27 -13.68 3.98
N PHE A 625 -3.14 -14.99 4.00
CA PHE A 625 -3.39 -15.86 2.84
C PHE A 625 -4.80 -15.78 2.27
N ALA A 626 -5.80 -15.50 3.10
CA ALA A 626 -7.18 -15.33 2.61
C ALA A 626 -7.32 -14.19 1.59
N LYS A 627 -6.39 -13.24 1.62
CA LYS A 627 -6.36 -12.04 0.76
C LYS A 627 -5.22 -12.03 -0.26
N LEU A 628 -4.53 -13.15 -0.43
CA LEU A 628 -3.44 -13.32 -1.39
C LEU A 628 -3.86 -12.87 -2.80
N ARG A 629 -2.92 -12.22 -3.52
CA ARG A 629 -3.15 -11.69 -4.86
C ARG A 629 -1.97 -11.97 -5.79
N PRO A 630 -2.17 -12.53 -6.98
CA PRO A 630 -1.10 -12.66 -7.97
C PRO A 630 -0.74 -11.28 -8.53
N ILE A 631 0.56 -11.04 -8.66
CA ILE A 631 1.12 -9.83 -9.25
C ILE A 631 1.51 -10.06 -10.70
N ALA A 632 2.41 -11.00 -10.92
CA ALA A 632 2.92 -11.31 -12.24
C ALA A 632 3.41 -12.75 -12.33
N SER A 633 3.23 -13.39 -13.48
CA SER A 633 3.82 -14.68 -13.78
C SER A 633 5.10 -14.50 -14.60
N HIS A 634 6.08 -15.38 -14.37
CA HIS A 634 7.41 -15.31 -14.99
C HIS A 634 8.04 -16.71 -15.12
N SER A 635 9.16 -16.75 -15.83
CA SER A 635 10.01 -17.94 -15.97
C SER A 635 11.44 -17.71 -15.47
N LEU A 636 11.65 -16.72 -14.61
CA LEU A 636 12.97 -16.32 -14.12
C LEU A 636 13.40 -17.16 -12.93
N GLN A 637 14.66 -17.57 -12.89
CA GLN A 637 15.28 -18.25 -11.76
C GLN A 637 15.78 -17.23 -10.72
N ILE A 638 14.86 -16.71 -9.95
CA ILE A 638 15.15 -15.77 -8.87
C ILE A 638 15.46 -16.57 -7.61
N THR A 639 16.71 -16.58 -7.19
CA THR A 639 17.17 -17.34 -6.03
C THR A 639 16.75 -16.67 -4.72
N ASP A 640 16.93 -15.36 -4.63
CA ASP A 640 16.53 -14.54 -3.50
C ASP A 640 16.03 -13.17 -3.99
N PHE A 641 15.18 -12.53 -3.21
CA PHE A 641 14.64 -11.21 -3.51
C PHE A 641 14.33 -10.44 -2.21
N GLY A 642 14.33 -9.12 -2.27
CA GLY A 642 14.03 -8.26 -1.12
C GLY A 642 14.28 -6.80 -1.43
N SER A 643 14.26 -5.96 -0.39
CA SER A 643 14.50 -4.53 -0.51
C SER A 643 15.89 -4.13 -0.06
N TYR A 644 16.46 -3.17 -0.75
CA TYR A 644 17.65 -2.46 -0.34
C TYR A 644 17.56 -0.98 -0.72
N ARG A 645 17.49 -0.10 0.25
CA ARG A 645 17.44 1.36 0.07
C ARG A 645 16.32 1.81 -0.89
N GLY A 646 15.15 1.20 -0.77
CA GLY A 646 13.98 1.48 -1.61
C GLY A 646 13.95 0.77 -2.95
N LEU A 647 14.99 0.02 -3.27
CA LEU A 647 15.07 -0.78 -4.49
C LEU A 647 14.68 -2.22 -4.21
N LEU A 648 13.92 -2.82 -5.11
CA LEU A 648 13.79 -4.27 -5.20
C LEU A 648 15.13 -4.83 -5.70
N VAL A 649 15.63 -5.84 -5.02
CA VAL A 649 16.86 -6.56 -5.39
C VAL A 649 16.50 -8.00 -5.72
N LEU A 650 17.00 -8.49 -6.84
CA LEU A 650 16.88 -9.90 -7.24
C LEU A 650 18.26 -10.50 -7.43
N SER A 651 18.44 -11.72 -6.98
CA SER A 651 19.58 -12.58 -7.32
C SER A 651 19.15 -13.69 -8.28
N GLY A 652 20.10 -14.28 -8.98
CA GLY A 652 19.84 -15.26 -10.03
C GLY A 652 20.30 -14.78 -11.40
N ILE A 653 21.33 -13.94 -11.41
CA ILE A 653 21.85 -13.32 -12.63
C ILE A 653 22.65 -14.36 -13.42
N SER A 654 22.44 -14.41 -14.74
CA SER A 654 23.23 -15.23 -15.67
C SER A 654 24.63 -14.67 -15.88
N ALA A 655 25.63 -15.56 -16.06
CA ALA A 655 27.02 -15.18 -16.32
C ALA A 655 27.18 -14.39 -17.63
N ASP A 656 26.38 -14.73 -18.63
CA ASP A 656 26.51 -14.22 -20.00
C ASP A 656 25.68 -12.98 -20.28
N THR A 657 25.26 -12.27 -19.24
CA THR A 657 24.41 -11.09 -19.38
C THR A 657 25.09 -9.93 -20.04
N THR A 658 24.46 -9.38 -21.04
CA THR A 658 24.81 -8.10 -21.64
C THR A 658 24.45 -6.92 -20.70
N THR A 659 24.91 -5.75 -21.02
CA THR A 659 24.69 -4.53 -20.23
C THR A 659 23.21 -4.18 -20.08
N ASN A 660 22.66 -4.44 -18.92
CA ASN A 660 21.36 -3.93 -18.49
C ASN A 660 21.61 -2.90 -17.36
N PRO A 661 21.04 -1.71 -17.39
CA PRO A 661 21.28 -0.67 -16.38
C PRO A 661 20.80 -1.04 -14.98
N HIS A 662 19.91 -2.02 -14.86
CA HIS A 662 19.47 -2.58 -13.57
C HIS A 662 20.47 -3.55 -12.96
N ILE A 663 21.44 -4.05 -13.71
CA ILE A 663 22.38 -5.07 -13.22
C ILE A 663 23.64 -4.43 -12.68
N ILE A 664 23.84 -4.56 -11.40
CA ILE A 664 25.09 -4.20 -10.73
C ILE A 664 25.97 -5.45 -10.68
N ARG A 665 27.08 -5.41 -11.44
CA ARG A 665 28.05 -6.50 -11.48
C ARG A 665 29.11 -6.36 -10.41
N SER A 666 29.58 -7.52 -9.94
CA SER A 666 30.74 -7.56 -9.05
C SER A 666 32.03 -7.07 -9.74
N ASP A 667 32.95 -6.56 -8.96
CA ASP A 667 34.27 -6.09 -9.42
C ASP A 667 35.11 -7.19 -10.09
N ASP A 668 34.92 -8.45 -9.73
CA ASP A 668 35.55 -9.62 -10.35
C ASP A 668 34.76 -10.15 -11.57
N GLY A 669 33.62 -9.57 -11.90
CA GLY A 669 32.79 -9.90 -13.05
C GLY A 669 32.07 -11.24 -12.98
N LYS A 670 32.10 -11.95 -11.84
CA LYS A 670 31.59 -13.32 -11.72
C LYS A 670 30.11 -13.39 -11.37
N THR A 671 29.55 -12.36 -10.77
CA THR A 671 28.16 -12.33 -10.35
C THR A 671 27.55 -10.95 -10.46
N GLY A 672 26.28 -10.82 -10.21
CA GLY A 672 25.57 -9.56 -10.20
C GLY A 672 24.26 -9.63 -9.42
N LEU A 673 23.67 -8.47 -9.25
CA LEU A 673 22.35 -8.28 -8.66
C LEU A 673 21.53 -7.40 -9.60
N TRP A 674 20.27 -7.72 -9.79
CA TRP A 674 19.32 -6.85 -10.45
C TRP A 674 18.69 -5.93 -9.40
N LEU A 675 18.66 -4.62 -9.65
CA LEU A 675 18.04 -3.61 -8.79
C LEU A 675 17.03 -2.78 -9.59
N GLY A 676 15.84 -2.58 -9.06
CA GLY A 676 14.80 -1.78 -9.70
C GLY A 676 13.73 -1.34 -8.71
N ALA A 677 12.64 -0.76 -9.19
CA ALA A 677 11.47 -0.50 -8.34
C ALA A 677 10.71 -1.79 -8.09
N ILE A 678 10.07 -1.90 -6.92
CA ILE A 678 9.20 -3.06 -6.65
C ILE A 678 8.06 -3.15 -7.68
N ASP A 679 7.59 -2.03 -8.16
CA ASP A 679 6.55 -1.94 -9.19
C ASP A 679 6.98 -2.47 -10.56
N ASP A 680 8.27 -2.70 -10.78
CA ASP A 680 8.75 -3.37 -11.99
C ASP A 680 8.30 -4.84 -12.04
N LEU A 681 7.87 -5.43 -10.91
CA LEU A 681 7.25 -6.76 -10.91
C LEU A 681 6.04 -6.84 -11.84
N TRP A 682 5.28 -5.76 -12.00
CA TRP A 682 4.15 -5.69 -12.93
C TRP A 682 4.54 -5.98 -14.39
N LYS A 683 5.80 -5.77 -14.73
CA LYS A 683 6.33 -5.90 -16.07
C LYS A 683 6.77 -7.34 -16.42
N LEU A 684 6.78 -8.26 -15.47
CA LEU A 684 7.20 -9.63 -15.71
C LEU A 684 6.22 -10.43 -16.58
N GLY A 685 4.93 -10.11 -16.52
CA GLY A 685 3.89 -10.75 -17.27
C GLY A 685 2.55 -10.78 -16.54
N LYS A 686 1.46 -10.99 -17.27
CA LYS A 686 0.16 -11.16 -16.64
C LYS A 686 0.12 -12.48 -15.85
N PRO A 687 -0.63 -12.57 -14.74
CA PRO A 687 -0.84 -13.83 -14.05
C PRO A 687 -1.49 -14.88 -14.95
N VAL A 688 -0.85 -16.03 -15.04
CA VAL A 688 -1.35 -17.23 -15.69
C VAL A 688 -1.09 -18.43 -14.79
N GLY A 689 -1.75 -19.53 -15.04
CA GLY A 689 -1.46 -20.75 -14.31
C GLY A 689 -2.50 -21.83 -14.49
N GLU A 690 -2.16 -23.01 -14.03
CA GLU A 690 -3.04 -24.16 -14.03
C GLU A 690 -2.88 -25.01 -12.78
N GLY A 691 -3.84 -25.86 -12.53
CA GLY A 691 -3.90 -26.77 -11.41
C GLY A 691 -5.31 -26.90 -10.85
N GLY A 692 -5.45 -27.42 -9.66
CA GLY A 692 -6.78 -27.52 -9.07
C GLY A 692 -6.76 -28.02 -7.65
N PRO A 693 -7.92 -28.12 -7.01
CA PRO A 693 -8.01 -28.73 -5.71
C PRO A 693 -7.85 -30.24 -5.72
N TRP A 694 -8.20 -30.92 -6.83
CA TRP A 694 -8.11 -32.36 -6.97
C TRP A 694 -7.54 -32.77 -8.32
N LYS A 695 -6.69 -33.78 -8.33
CA LYS A 695 -6.21 -34.47 -9.52
C LYS A 695 -6.16 -35.97 -9.26
N GLU A 696 -7.09 -36.72 -9.88
CA GLU A 696 -7.24 -38.16 -9.67
C GLU A 696 -7.27 -38.56 -8.19
N GLN A 697 -8.00 -37.75 -7.38
CA GLN A 697 -8.09 -37.91 -5.94
C GLN A 697 -9.37 -38.64 -5.56
N ALA A 698 -9.25 -39.64 -4.68
CA ALA A 698 -10.41 -40.26 -4.05
C ALA A 698 -11.08 -39.21 -3.11
N VAL A 699 -12.35 -38.95 -3.35
CA VAL A 699 -13.16 -38.01 -2.59
C VAL A 699 -14.39 -38.69 -2.08
N SER A 700 -14.80 -38.35 -0.89
CA SER A 700 -15.98 -38.89 -0.23
C SER A 700 -17.26 -38.17 -0.68
N LYS A 701 -18.40 -38.76 -0.41
CA LYS A 701 -19.70 -38.11 -0.66
C LYS A 701 -19.81 -36.80 0.16
N ASN A 702 -20.17 -35.71 -0.53
CA ASN A 702 -20.27 -34.36 0.02
C ASN A 702 -18.94 -33.77 0.52
N GLU A 703 -17.81 -34.38 0.15
CA GLU A 703 -16.50 -33.80 0.46
C GLU A 703 -16.32 -32.44 -0.24
N VAL A 704 -15.75 -31.51 0.49
CA VAL A 704 -15.45 -30.15 0.02
C VAL A 704 -13.95 -30.04 -0.12
N SER A 705 -13.51 -29.53 -1.25
CA SER A 705 -12.08 -29.36 -1.52
C SER A 705 -11.45 -28.24 -0.69
N ASP A 706 -10.11 -28.23 -0.66
CA ASP A 706 -9.35 -27.04 -0.27
C ASP A 706 -9.74 -25.85 -1.17
N PRO A 707 -9.74 -24.61 -0.66
CA PRO A 707 -9.86 -23.40 -1.47
C PRO A 707 -8.76 -23.30 -2.53
N TYR A 708 -9.13 -22.97 -3.76
CA TYR A 708 -8.22 -22.75 -4.88
C TYR A 708 -8.31 -21.29 -5.34
N LEU A 709 -7.16 -20.62 -5.48
CA LEU A 709 -7.11 -19.20 -5.83
C LEU A 709 -7.70 -18.93 -7.21
N MET A 710 -8.63 -17.99 -7.28
CA MET A 710 -9.30 -17.58 -8.53
C MET A 710 -9.08 -16.11 -8.88
N TRP A 711 -8.75 -15.29 -7.88
CA TRP A 711 -8.59 -13.85 -8.00
C TRP A 711 -7.38 -13.46 -8.86
N GLY A 712 -7.53 -12.39 -9.65
CA GLY A 712 -6.43 -11.75 -10.37
C GLY A 712 -6.00 -12.47 -11.65
N TYR A 713 -6.71 -13.50 -12.06
CA TYR A 713 -6.49 -14.21 -13.32
C TYR A 713 -7.58 -13.89 -14.33
N SER A 714 -7.20 -13.81 -15.60
CA SER A 714 -8.12 -13.67 -16.73
C SER A 714 -8.49 -15.05 -17.31
N ASN A 715 -9.49 -15.10 -18.18
CA ASN A 715 -9.87 -16.29 -18.98
C ASN A 715 -9.85 -17.60 -18.17
N ARG A 716 -10.70 -17.65 -17.14
CA ARG A 716 -10.75 -18.74 -16.17
C ARG A 716 -11.72 -19.84 -16.61
N SER A 717 -11.26 -21.07 -16.53
CA SER A 717 -12.10 -22.24 -16.76
C SER A 717 -11.79 -23.35 -15.78
N ILE A 718 -12.79 -24.18 -15.50
CA ILE A 718 -12.65 -25.41 -14.71
C ILE A 718 -13.08 -26.60 -15.55
N LYS A 719 -12.30 -27.67 -15.46
CA LYS A 719 -12.57 -28.97 -16.04
C LYS A 719 -12.81 -29.98 -14.91
N LEU A 720 -13.90 -30.72 -15.00
CA LEU A 720 -14.29 -31.74 -14.04
C LEU A 720 -14.35 -33.11 -14.71
N VAL A 721 -13.80 -34.12 -14.03
CA VAL A 721 -13.78 -35.53 -14.45
C VAL A 721 -13.98 -36.42 -13.23
N HIS A 722 -14.66 -37.56 -13.40
CA HIS A 722 -14.74 -38.62 -12.39
C HIS A 722 -14.69 -40.02 -13.03
N ASP A 723 -14.50 -41.05 -12.21
CA ASP A 723 -14.33 -42.44 -12.63
C ASP A 723 -15.62 -43.31 -12.55
N GLN A 724 -16.73 -42.78 -12.04
CA GLN A 724 -17.93 -43.56 -11.79
C GLN A 724 -18.74 -43.81 -13.05
N GLU A 725 -19.50 -44.92 -13.06
CA GLU A 725 -20.38 -45.31 -14.17
C GLU A 725 -21.74 -44.58 -14.19
N LYS A 726 -22.01 -43.71 -13.20
CA LYS A 726 -23.17 -42.84 -13.12
C LYS A 726 -22.74 -41.37 -13.19
N ASP A 727 -23.66 -40.53 -13.62
CA ASP A 727 -23.43 -39.09 -13.61
C ASP A 727 -23.31 -38.57 -12.18
N ILE A 728 -22.35 -37.68 -11.96
CA ILE A 728 -22.11 -37.05 -10.66
C ILE A 728 -22.22 -35.53 -10.77
N ALA A 729 -22.95 -34.94 -9.83
CA ALA A 729 -23.00 -33.51 -9.68
C ALA A 729 -21.85 -33.00 -8.80
N PHE A 730 -21.20 -31.94 -9.27
CA PHE A 730 -20.22 -31.16 -8.52
C PHE A 730 -20.74 -29.76 -8.32
N ASP A 731 -20.80 -29.31 -7.08
CA ASP A 731 -21.13 -27.92 -6.77
C ASP A 731 -19.87 -27.07 -6.77
N ILE A 732 -19.96 -25.93 -7.41
CA ILE A 732 -18.96 -24.88 -7.35
C ILE A 732 -19.42 -23.85 -6.32
N GLU A 733 -18.60 -23.63 -5.32
CA GLU A 733 -18.83 -22.63 -4.29
C GLU A 733 -17.73 -21.56 -4.37
N LEU A 734 -18.10 -20.31 -4.19
CA LEU A 734 -17.21 -19.15 -4.28
C LEU A 734 -17.16 -18.41 -2.96
N ASP A 735 -15.97 -18.00 -2.56
CA ASP A 735 -15.74 -16.97 -1.57
C ASP A 735 -15.33 -15.69 -2.31
N LEU A 736 -16.26 -14.76 -2.40
CA LEU A 736 -16.09 -13.55 -3.21
C LEU A 736 -15.06 -12.61 -2.62
N MET A 737 -14.99 -12.56 -1.28
CA MET A 737 -14.20 -11.57 -0.55
C MET A 737 -12.96 -12.13 0.17
N GLY A 738 -12.82 -13.46 0.24
CA GLY A 738 -11.79 -14.10 1.07
C GLY A 738 -12.09 -13.99 2.57
N THR A 739 -13.36 -13.98 2.93
CA THR A 739 -13.83 -13.91 4.32
C THR A 739 -14.21 -15.27 4.89
N GLY A 740 -14.21 -16.30 4.05
CA GLY A 740 -14.72 -17.62 4.40
C GLY A 740 -16.23 -17.78 4.23
N ASP A 741 -16.88 -16.75 3.68
CA ASP A 741 -18.33 -16.77 3.39
C ASP A 741 -18.56 -17.40 2.01
N TRP A 742 -18.82 -18.69 2.04
CA TRP A 742 -19.00 -19.48 0.82
C TRP A 742 -20.43 -19.41 0.30
N ILE A 743 -20.58 -19.02 -0.96
CA ILE A 743 -21.86 -19.01 -1.67
C ILE A 743 -21.89 -20.07 -2.75
N ALA A 744 -23.04 -20.68 -2.97
CA ALA A 744 -23.25 -21.59 -4.09
C ALA A 744 -23.31 -20.78 -5.39
N TYR A 745 -22.42 -21.12 -6.34
CA TYR A 745 -22.41 -20.47 -7.64
C TYR A 745 -23.19 -21.27 -8.69
N THR A 746 -22.87 -22.55 -8.84
CA THR A 746 -23.52 -23.44 -9.78
C THR A 746 -23.29 -24.91 -9.43
N SER A 747 -24.12 -25.79 -9.96
CA SER A 747 -23.93 -27.24 -9.90
C SER A 747 -23.74 -27.78 -11.31
N ILE A 748 -22.70 -28.56 -11.52
CA ILE A 748 -22.33 -29.12 -12.81
C ILE A 748 -22.53 -30.64 -12.77
N LEU A 749 -23.38 -31.17 -13.65
CA LEU A 749 -23.52 -32.58 -13.82
C LEU A 749 -22.46 -33.11 -14.80
N VAL A 750 -21.57 -33.96 -14.31
CA VAL A 750 -20.51 -34.57 -15.10
C VAL A 750 -20.96 -35.97 -15.51
N PRO A 751 -21.01 -36.28 -16.80
CA PRO A 751 -21.46 -37.59 -17.30
C PRO A 751 -20.51 -38.72 -16.88
N SER A 752 -21.08 -39.89 -16.79
CA SER A 752 -20.38 -41.14 -16.49
C SER A 752 -19.28 -41.51 -17.51
N GLY A 753 -18.35 -42.36 -17.12
CA GLY A 753 -17.39 -42.98 -18.00
C GLY A 753 -16.17 -42.08 -18.33
N LYS A 754 -15.65 -41.35 -17.33
CA LYS A 754 -14.46 -40.43 -17.45
C LYS A 754 -14.61 -39.35 -18.52
N LYS A 755 -15.81 -38.97 -18.81
CA LYS A 755 -16.05 -37.79 -19.67
C LYS A 755 -15.73 -36.52 -18.92
N GLU A 756 -15.14 -35.57 -19.63
CA GLU A 756 -14.88 -34.28 -19.07
C GLU A 756 -16.03 -33.31 -19.29
N THR A 757 -16.26 -32.47 -18.32
CA THR A 757 -17.15 -31.33 -18.45
C THR A 757 -16.40 -30.07 -18.10
N GLN A 758 -16.48 -29.08 -18.96
CA GLN A 758 -15.80 -27.79 -18.78
C GLN A 758 -16.81 -26.67 -18.58
N LEU A 759 -16.49 -25.78 -17.64
CA LEU A 759 -17.19 -24.53 -17.43
C LEU A 759 -16.17 -23.38 -17.57
N SER A 760 -16.52 -22.38 -18.37
CA SER A 760 -15.80 -21.11 -18.43
C SER A 760 -16.51 -20.09 -17.55
N PHE A 761 -15.75 -19.40 -16.72
CA PHE A 761 -16.28 -18.35 -15.84
C PHE A 761 -16.40 -17.04 -16.62
N PRO A 762 -17.46 -16.25 -16.39
CA PRO A 762 -17.58 -14.93 -16.99
C PRO A 762 -16.38 -14.05 -16.60
N PRO A 763 -15.87 -13.22 -17.52
CA PRO A 763 -14.75 -12.31 -17.22
C PRO A 763 -15.04 -11.41 -16.01
N GLN A 764 -16.26 -10.95 -15.85
CA GLN A 764 -16.69 -10.04 -14.79
C GLN A 764 -16.85 -10.72 -13.43
N LEU A 765 -16.82 -12.03 -13.35
CA LEU A 765 -16.91 -12.75 -12.07
C LEU A 765 -15.56 -12.76 -11.37
N HIS A 766 -15.40 -11.97 -10.34
CA HIS A 766 -14.19 -11.92 -9.53
C HIS A 766 -14.45 -12.47 -8.13
N ALA A 767 -14.13 -13.74 -7.90
CA ALA A 767 -14.11 -14.35 -6.60
C ALA A 767 -12.66 -14.54 -6.13
N ARG A 768 -12.41 -14.42 -4.84
CA ARG A 768 -11.05 -14.70 -4.32
C ARG A 768 -10.73 -16.17 -4.38
N TRP A 769 -11.64 -16.99 -3.90
CA TRP A 769 -11.43 -18.41 -3.78
C TRP A 769 -12.60 -19.19 -4.39
N LEU A 770 -12.26 -20.33 -4.92
CA LEU A 770 -13.20 -21.34 -5.42
C LEU A 770 -12.97 -22.63 -4.66
N ARG A 771 -14.04 -23.35 -4.34
CA ARG A 771 -13.96 -24.75 -3.89
C ARG A 771 -15.02 -25.61 -4.59
N VAL A 772 -14.76 -26.88 -4.62
CA VAL A 772 -15.62 -27.87 -5.29
C VAL A 772 -16.15 -28.84 -4.25
N ARG A 773 -17.44 -29.18 -4.35
CA ARG A 773 -18.06 -30.22 -3.54
C ARG A 773 -18.51 -31.37 -4.43
N ALA A 774 -18.03 -32.60 -4.17
CA ALA A 774 -18.52 -33.81 -4.85
C ALA A 774 -19.79 -34.32 -4.18
N ARG A 775 -20.88 -34.46 -4.93
CA ARG A 775 -22.16 -34.96 -4.36
C ARG A 775 -22.18 -36.46 -4.08
N GLU A 776 -21.25 -37.20 -4.68
CA GLU A 776 -21.10 -38.64 -4.46
C GLU A 776 -19.61 -38.98 -4.33
N ALA A 777 -19.31 -40.12 -3.72
CA ALA A 777 -17.95 -40.63 -3.63
C ALA A 777 -17.43 -41.05 -5.01
N CYS A 778 -16.22 -40.62 -5.38
CA CYS A 778 -15.60 -40.95 -6.66
C CYS A 778 -14.10 -40.63 -6.62
N THR A 779 -13.37 -41.05 -7.65
CA THR A 779 -12.04 -40.49 -7.97
C THR A 779 -12.23 -39.28 -8.88
N ALA A 780 -11.94 -38.09 -8.35
CA ALA A 780 -12.25 -36.83 -9.01
C ALA A 780 -11.01 -36.08 -9.48
N THR A 781 -11.15 -35.37 -10.58
CA THR A 781 -10.26 -34.31 -11.01
C THR A 781 -11.07 -33.03 -11.17
N ALA A 782 -10.63 -31.97 -10.48
CA ALA A 782 -11.11 -30.61 -10.67
C ALA A 782 -9.92 -29.74 -11.03
N TRP A 783 -9.80 -29.40 -12.31
CA TRP A 783 -8.64 -28.73 -12.86
C TRP A 783 -9.01 -27.37 -13.43
N LEU A 784 -8.36 -26.35 -12.96
CA LEU A 784 -8.55 -24.96 -13.43
C LEU A 784 -7.40 -24.53 -14.35
N SER A 785 -7.74 -23.74 -15.37
CA SER A 785 -6.79 -23.13 -16.29
C SER A 785 -7.07 -21.64 -16.40
N TYR A 786 -6.03 -20.86 -16.26
CA TYR A 786 -6.02 -19.40 -16.27
C TYR A 786 -5.04 -18.91 -17.34
N ARG A 787 -5.54 -18.07 -18.29
CA ARG A 787 -4.76 -17.61 -19.46
C ARG A 787 -4.95 -16.16 -19.78
#